data_94b537af0b4c272c3a6e3c7d4f6eff59
#
_entry.id   94b537af0b4c272c3a6e3c7d4f6eff59
#
_cell.length_a   1.000
_cell.length_b   1.000
_cell.length_c   1.000
_cell.angle_alpha   90.00
_cell.angle_beta   90.00
_cell.angle_gamma   90.00
#
_symmetry.space_group_name_H-M   'P 1'
#
loop_
_entity.id
_entity.type
_entity.pdbx_description
1 polymer ?
#
loop_
_entity_poly.entity_id
_entity_poly.type
_entity_poly.pdbx_seq_one_letter_code
_entity_poly.pdbx_strand_id
1 'polypeptide(L)'
;MNKAKNESADIKKNTADKSGGGSERDMNVSGSTDKATDGAYGKATGGATDKMLGRERKPSKEAEPTRIIDAEAVRNAQATLRRYKLGKANLERRIVENEKWYRVRHRDCMPDRRGSVNPNSAWLFNCIANKHASAMDTIPAPRVLPREEGDREEAEKLSAILPVIFDRCDFEQVYSDAWDRKCRGGTGIYGVFWDSSAMGGLGDITVRDIDPLSLYWEPGIRDIQRSRNLFSVGLCDLDALLSAYPFLDGRLDCTVPDVATHEGEDPVDTTGKVAVVDWYYKKMMPGGKEVLHYCKYVGEEVLYATENDPALRERGLYDHGMYPFVFDPLFTMPDSPAGFGYIDIGKDCQAYIDRAGQAVMKNMLAGAAPRVLISEDSPINEDEYADLTCDLVHVAGAITDSTVRPLPSVSLDGIYITALRDKIDELKETTGNRDVTSGGTAAGVTAASAIAAMQEAGSRLERDSSRASYRAFKRVCLMVIELIRQFYTASRCFRLIGDDGSEHFIRYDRGGIAPRHSEVLGIELGESSPLFDIEISAEKSSPYSRAAQNELALSFFKAGFFDPHKASEALSCLDMMDFDRKAQVIGRIRRDRDAYLRRTLTQMMGTAAAAASDRGSPGNGNVASDERTVHAESTATRNARRNFAVGAEP
;
A
#
# COMPACT_ATOMS: atom_id res chain seq x y z
N MET A 1 -21.94 54.23 -21.07
CA MET A 1 -21.84 55.18 -22.22
C MET A 1 -20.65 54.77 -23.05
N ASN A 2 -21.00 54.26 -24.22
CA ASN A 2 -20.34 54.43 -25.52
C ASN A 2 -18.87 54.11 -25.72
N LYS A 3 -18.69 53.08 -26.47
CA LYS A 3 -18.40 52.87 -27.93
C LYS A 3 -16.89 52.66 -28.10
N ALA A 4 -16.51 51.54 -28.57
CA ALA A 4 -16.56 50.92 -29.89
C ALA A 4 -15.22 51.06 -30.62
N LYS A 5 -14.79 49.98 -31.11
CA LYS A 5 -14.52 49.48 -32.48
C LYS A 5 -13.03 49.37 -32.87
N ASN A 6 -12.72 48.15 -33.26
CA ASN A 6 -12.26 47.67 -34.57
C ASN A 6 -10.85 48.09 -35.03
N GLU A 7 -10.11 47.10 -35.42
CA GLU A 7 -9.69 46.64 -36.76
C GLU A 7 -8.49 45.70 -36.60
N SER A 8 -8.48 44.46 -36.91
CA SER A 8 -8.37 43.67 -38.15
C SER A 8 -7.29 44.13 -39.16
N ALA A 9 -6.38 43.24 -39.49
CA ALA A 9 -5.85 42.84 -40.80
C ALA A 9 -4.44 42.31 -40.68
N ASP A 10 -4.26 41.02 -41.00
CA ASP A 10 -3.65 40.46 -42.21
C ASP A 10 -2.24 40.97 -42.54
N ILE A 11 -1.33 40.02 -42.72
CA ILE A 11 -0.49 39.87 -43.94
C ILE A 11 0.23 38.51 -43.94
N LYS A 12 -0.05 37.84 -45.00
CA LYS A 12 0.42 36.64 -45.65
C LYS A 12 1.94 36.54 -45.93
N LYS A 13 2.40 35.24 -45.98
CA LYS A 13 3.21 34.57 -47.03
C LYS A 13 4.62 35.11 -47.40
N ASN A 14 5.57 34.17 -47.34
CA ASN A 14 6.31 33.60 -48.51
C ASN A 14 7.39 32.62 -47.98
N THR A 15 7.29 31.39 -48.37
CA THR A 15 7.81 30.56 -49.50
C THR A 15 9.32 30.58 -49.70
N ALA A 16 9.80 29.37 -49.75
CA ALA A 16 10.71 28.74 -50.72
C ALA A 16 12.19 28.57 -50.33
N ASP A 17 12.53 27.35 -50.20
CA ASP A 17 13.35 26.50 -51.13
C ASP A 17 14.87 26.55 -50.98
N LYS A 18 15.44 25.41 -50.85
CA LYS A 18 16.45 24.65 -51.59
C LYS A 18 17.43 23.87 -50.72
N SER A 19 17.29 22.56 -50.73
CA SER A 19 18.09 21.57 -51.48
C SER A 19 19.53 21.28 -51.03
N GLY A 20 19.79 20.01 -50.86
CA GLY A 20 21.05 19.35 -51.14
C GLY A 20 21.61 18.51 -50.01
N GLY A 21 21.44 17.25 -50.04
CA GLY A 21 22.31 16.28 -50.62
C GLY A 21 23.22 15.57 -49.61
N GLY A 22 23.03 14.28 -49.45
CA GLY A 22 24.14 13.37 -49.47
C GLY A 22 24.53 12.58 -48.22
N SER A 23 24.32 11.27 -48.36
CA SER A 23 25.26 10.21 -47.97
C SER A 23 25.02 9.44 -46.67
N GLU A 24 24.60 8.23 -46.92
CA GLU A 24 24.64 7.03 -46.07
C GLU A 24 25.94 6.86 -45.27
N ARG A 25 25.82 6.36 -44.08
CA ARG A 25 26.66 5.27 -43.55
C ARG A 25 25.97 4.60 -42.35
N ASP A 26 25.74 3.32 -42.52
CA ASP A 26 25.39 2.32 -41.52
C ASP A 26 26.31 2.36 -40.30
N MET A 27 25.72 2.28 -39.11
CA MET A 27 26.31 1.57 -37.98
C MET A 27 25.22 1.02 -37.05
N ASN A 28 25.09 -0.30 -37.10
CA ASN A 28 24.43 -1.13 -36.11
C ASN A 28 25.01 -0.87 -34.70
N VAL A 29 24.18 -0.46 -33.77
CA VAL A 29 24.45 -0.67 -32.35
C VAL A 29 23.14 -1.14 -31.70
N SER A 30 23.17 -2.37 -31.23
CA SER A 30 22.17 -3.01 -30.39
C SER A 30 21.94 -2.19 -29.12
N GLY A 31 20.81 -1.54 -28.98
CA GLY A 31 20.34 -0.90 -27.77
C GLY A 31 19.14 -1.67 -27.22
N SER A 32 19.32 -2.24 -26.06
CA SER A 32 18.24 -2.82 -25.25
C SER A 32 17.21 -1.73 -24.94
N THR A 33 16.03 -1.89 -25.48
CA THR A 33 14.90 -1.04 -25.15
C THR A 33 14.28 -1.54 -23.85
N ASP A 34 14.50 -0.79 -22.78
CA ASP A 34 13.62 -0.81 -21.62
C ASP A 34 12.21 -0.46 -22.08
N LYS A 35 11.36 -1.46 -22.09
CA LYS A 35 9.92 -1.24 -22.26
C LYS A 35 9.38 -0.72 -20.93
N ALA A 36 9.13 0.57 -20.91
CA ALA A 36 8.27 1.19 -19.92
C ALA A 36 6.94 0.42 -19.86
N THR A 37 6.56 0.05 -18.67
CA THR A 37 5.32 -0.64 -18.36
C THR A 37 4.14 0.35 -18.33
N ASP A 38 3.81 0.92 -19.48
CA ASP A 38 2.57 1.66 -19.69
C ASP A 38 1.61 0.80 -20.50
N GLY A 39 0.56 0.34 -19.89
CA GLY A 39 -0.50 -0.36 -20.60
C GLY A 39 -1.25 -1.47 -19.86
N ALA A 40 -1.02 -1.65 -18.55
CA ALA A 40 -1.66 -2.76 -17.82
C ALA A 40 -3.12 -2.51 -17.42
N TYR A 41 -3.61 -1.27 -17.47
CA TYR A 41 -4.95 -0.92 -16.96
C TYR A 41 -6.12 -1.37 -17.84
N GLY A 42 -5.89 -1.58 -19.14
CA GLY A 42 -6.98 -1.90 -20.08
C GLY A 42 -7.19 -3.40 -20.36
N LYS A 43 -6.19 -4.24 -20.15
CA LYS A 43 -6.26 -5.65 -20.58
C LYS A 43 -6.80 -6.64 -19.56
N ALA A 44 -6.85 -6.31 -18.28
CA ALA A 44 -7.11 -7.30 -17.25
C ALA A 44 -8.59 -7.42 -16.82
N THR A 45 -9.44 -6.45 -17.11
CA THR A 45 -10.87 -6.54 -16.78
C THR A 45 -11.69 -7.22 -17.88
N GLY A 46 -11.19 -7.26 -19.11
CA GLY A 46 -11.90 -7.88 -20.24
C GLY A 46 -11.73 -9.39 -20.39
N GLY A 47 -10.63 -9.94 -19.91
CA GLY A 47 -10.30 -11.35 -20.13
C GLY A 47 -10.91 -12.33 -19.14
N ALA A 48 -11.22 -11.85 -17.94
CA ALA A 48 -11.64 -12.73 -16.85
C ALA A 48 -13.07 -13.26 -17.00
N THR A 49 -13.95 -12.50 -17.62
CA THR A 49 -15.35 -12.87 -17.81
C THR A 49 -15.61 -13.62 -19.11
N ASP A 50 -14.80 -13.38 -20.14
CA ASP A 50 -15.05 -13.93 -21.48
C ASP A 50 -14.65 -15.40 -21.63
N LYS A 51 -13.61 -15.86 -20.91
CA LYS A 51 -13.15 -17.27 -20.97
C LYS A 51 -13.97 -18.26 -20.15
N MET A 52 -14.80 -17.79 -19.22
CA MET A 52 -15.80 -18.68 -18.59
C MET A 52 -16.87 -19.14 -19.57
N LEU A 53 -17.02 -18.46 -20.71
CA LEU A 53 -18.05 -18.71 -21.73
C LEU A 53 -17.51 -19.40 -22.99
N GLY A 54 -16.25 -19.85 -23.02
CA GLY A 54 -15.57 -20.46 -24.16
C GLY A 54 -16.21 -21.75 -24.65
N ARG A 55 -17.42 -21.64 -25.17
CA ARG A 55 -17.98 -22.55 -26.18
C ARG A 55 -18.38 -21.71 -27.39
N GLU A 56 -17.60 -21.83 -28.46
CA GLU A 56 -18.02 -21.42 -29.80
C GLU A 56 -19.40 -22.01 -30.09
N ARG A 57 -20.46 -21.25 -29.96
CA ARG A 57 -21.77 -21.58 -30.51
C ARG A 57 -21.84 -21.05 -31.93
N LYS A 58 -21.87 -21.96 -32.90
CA LYS A 58 -22.39 -21.65 -34.25
C LYS A 58 -23.79 -21.05 -34.12
N PRO A 59 -24.16 -20.05 -34.93
CA PRO A 59 -25.47 -19.41 -34.84
C PRO A 59 -26.56 -20.38 -35.35
N SER A 60 -27.23 -21.05 -34.42
CA SER A 60 -28.54 -21.63 -34.68
C SER A 60 -29.56 -20.48 -34.52
N LYS A 61 -30.47 -20.35 -35.47
CA LYS A 61 -31.67 -19.52 -35.37
C LYS A 61 -32.63 -20.10 -34.32
N GLU A 62 -32.25 -20.12 -33.07
CA GLU A 62 -33.13 -20.36 -31.94
C GLU A 62 -33.40 -19.00 -31.28
N ALA A 63 -34.65 -18.81 -30.86
CA ALA A 63 -35.16 -17.60 -30.25
C ALA A 63 -34.11 -17.01 -29.27
N GLU A 64 -33.70 -15.75 -29.49
CA GLU A 64 -32.79 -15.05 -28.58
C GLU A 64 -33.32 -15.19 -27.16
N PRO A 65 -32.57 -15.75 -26.21
CA PRO A 65 -33.00 -15.84 -24.84
C PRO A 65 -33.31 -14.41 -24.38
N THR A 66 -34.48 -14.21 -23.80
CA THR A 66 -34.96 -12.90 -23.32
C THR A 66 -33.88 -12.34 -22.40
N ARG A 67 -33.11 -11.36 -22.87
CA ARG A 67 -32.08 -10.67 -22.08
C ARG A 67 -32.79 -9.93 -20.95
N ILE A 68 -32.43 -10.21 -19.70
CA ILE A 68 -32.99 -9.52 -18.53
C ILE A 68 -32.39 -8.12 -18.43
N ILE A 69 -31.08 -8.02 -18.66
CA ILE A 69 -30.38 -6.74 -18.74
C ILE A 69 -30.27 -6.37 -20.22
N ASP A 70 -30.98 -5.32 -20.58
CA ASP A 70 -31.06 -4.75 -21.92
C ASP A 70 -30.59 -3.27 -21.93
N ALA A 71 -30.73 -2.60 -23.07
CA ALA A 71 -30.38 -1.19 -23.23
C ALA A 71 -31.20 -0.25 -22.32
N GLU A 72 -32.44 -0.62 -21.96
CA GLU A 72 -33.26 0.18 -21.04
C GLU A 72 -32.70 0.09 -19.61
N ALA A 73 -32.33 -1.10 -19.15
CA ALA A 73 -31.69 -1.29 -17.86
C ALA A 73 -30.36 -0.52 -17.78
N VAL A 74 -29.57 -0.50 -18.88
CA VAL A 74 -28.33 0.29 -18.96
C VAL A 74 -28.59 1.80 -18.90
N ARG A 75 -29.61 2.32 -19.58
CA ARG A 75 -29.99 3.75 -19.48
C ARG A 75 -30.36 4.15 -18.05
N ASN A 76 -31.07 3.29 -17.33
CA ASN A 76 -31.43 3.50 -15.92
C ASN A 76 -30.18 3.46 -15.02
N ALA A 77 -29.23 2.55 -15.29
CA ALA A 77 -27.95 2.48 -14.61
C ALA A 77 -27.10 3.75 -14.85
N GLN A 78 -27.05 4.24 -16.10
CA GLN A 78 -26.35 5.50 -16.43
C GLN A 78 -26.98 6.72 -15.74
N ALA A 79 -28.30 6.79 -15.65
CA ALA A 79 -28.98 7.85 -14.90
C ALA A 79 -28.59 7.81 -13.41
N THR A 80 -28.45 6.61 -12.85
CA THR A 80 -27.98 6.41 -11.47
C THR A 80 -26.51 6.79 -11.34
N LEU A 81 -25.65 6.39 -12.27
CA LEU A 81 -24.23 6.77 -12.31
C LEU A 81 -24.04 8.30 -12.33
N ARG A 82 -24.81 9.01 -13.20
CA ARG A 82 -24.77 10.49 -13.26
C ARG A 82 -25.13 11.12 -11.91
N ARG A 83 -26.12 10.58 -11.21
CA ARG A 83 -26.50 11.04 -9.86
C ARG A 83 -25.40 10.78 -8.84
N TYR A 84 -24.75 9.60 -8.87
CA TYR A 84 -23.65 9.27 -7.98
C TYR A 84 -22.41 10.14 -8.24
N LYS A 85 -22.13 10.43 -9.51
CA LYS A 85 -21.08 11.35 -9.92
C LYS A 85 -21.28 12.75 -9.35
N LEU A 86 -22.50 13.30 -9.46
CA LEU A 86 -22.83 14.60 -8.85
C LEU A 86 -22.61 14.59 -7.32
N GLY A 87 -22.99 13.50 -6.65
CA GLY A 87 -22.80 13.36 -5.21
C GLY A 87 -21.33 13.29 -4.79
N LYS A 88 -20.45 12.82 -5.69
CA LYS A 88 -19.02 12.64 -5.45
C LYS A 88 -18.16 13.83 -5.88
N ALA A 89 -18.69 14.80 -6.63
CA ALA A 89 -17.94 15.89 -7.25
C ALA A 89 -17.04 16.68 -6.27
N ASN A 90 -17.46 16.85 -5.02
CA ASN A 90 -16.64 17.51 -4.00
C ASN A 90 -15.43 16.67 -3.58
N LEU A 91 -15.60 15.35 -3.48
CA LEU A 91 -14.50 14.42 -3.17
C LEU A 91 -13.49 14.40 -4.33
N GLU A 92 -13.94 14.32 -5.57
CA GLU A 92 -13.08 14.32 -6.75
C GLU A 92 -12.23 15.59 -6.83
N ARG A 93 -12.87 16.76 -6.67
CA ARG A 93 -12.15 18.06 -6.63
C ARG A 93 -11.10 18.08 -5.52
N ARG A 94 -11.44 17.58 -4.32
CA ARG A 94 -10.49 17.50 -3.19
C ARG A 94 -9.32 16.60 -3.48
N ILE A 95 -9.53 15.44 -4.10
CA ILE A 95 -8.46 14.50 -4.46
C ILE A 95 -7.51 15.14 -5.48
N VAL A 96 -8.04 15.76 -6.53
CA VAL A 96 -7.24 16.44 -7.57
C VAL A 96 -6.48 17.64 -6.99
N GLU A 97 -7.10 18.43 -6.12
CA GLU A 97 -6.42 19.53 -5.43
C GLU A 97 -5.30 19.03 -4.53
N ASN A 98 -5.56 17.97 -3.74
CA ASN A 98 -4.56 17.38 -2.85
C ASN A 98 -3.35 16.84 -3.62
N GLU A 99 -3.54 16.28 -4.81
CA GLU A 99 -2.44 15.83 -5.65
C GLU A 99 -1.53 17.00 -6.06
N LYS A 100 -2.09 18.17 -6.39
CA LYS A 100 -1.30 19.37 -6.68
C LYS A 100 -0.47 19.81 -5.48
N TRP A 101 -1.05 19.78 -4.26
CA TRP A 101 -0.33 20.06 -3.02
C TRP A 101 0.82 19.09 -2.77
N TYR A 102 0.60 17.80 -3.01
CA TYR A 102 1.64 16.78 -2.86
C TYR A 102 2.81 16.97 -3.82
N ARG A 103 2.53 17.32 -5.08
CA ARG A 103 3.54 17.59 -6.12
C ARG A 103 4.22 18.96 -5.99
N VAL A 104 4.02 19.64 -4.87
CA VAL A 104 4.59 20.98 -4.60
C VAL A 104 4.16 22.03 -5.66
N ARG A 105 3.01 21.78 -6.32
CA ARG A 105 2.39 22.74 -7.28
C ARG A 105 1.41 23.69 -6.58
N HIS A 106 1.83 24.22 -5.43
CA HIS A 106 0.99 25.09 -4.58
C HIS A 106 0.56 26.37 -5.30
N ARG A 107 1.32 26.79 -6.29
CA ARG A 107 1.01 27.97 -7.11
C ARG A 107 -0.34 27.81 -7.83
N ASP A 108 -0.66 26.60 -8.28
CA ASP A 108 -1.90 26.30 -9.00
C ASP A 108 -3.13 26.37 -8.08
N CYS A 109 -2.91 26.25 -6.78
CA CYS A 109 -3.97 26.28 -5.76
C CYS A 109 -4.09 27.62 -5.04
N MET A 110 -3.06 28.49 -5.15
CA MET A 110 -3.04 29.80 -4.48
C MET A 110 -3.15 30.93 -5.51
N PRO A 111 -3.96 31.98 -5.24
CA PRO A 111 -4.07 33.14 -6.14
C PRO A 111 -2.70 33.82 -6.30
N ASP A 112 -2.27 33.95 -7.54
CA ASP A 112 -0.99 34.56 -7.91
C ASP A 112 -1.07 36.09 -7.77
N ARG A 113 -0.09 36.68 -7.08
CA ARG A 113 0.10 38.13 -7.06
C ARG A 113 1.16 38.48 -8.09
N ARG A 114 0.82 39.26 -9.10
CA ARG A 114 1.74 39.72 -10.16
C ARG A 114 3.05 40.22 -9.56
N GLY A 115 4.17 39.68 -10.03
CA GLY A 115 5.53 40.09 -9.65
C GLY A 115 6.04 39.53 -8.33
N SER A 116 5.44 38.48 -7.75
CA SER A 116 5.97 37.83 -6.58
C SER A 116 6.93 36.69 -6.97
N VAL A 117 8.09 36.66 -6.33
CA VAL A 117 8.90 35.43 -6.27
C VAL A 117 8.10 34.46 -5.43
N ASN A 118 7.75 33.30 -5.98
CA ASN A 118 6.95 32.30 -5.31
C ASN A 118 7.77 31.05 -5.01
N PRO A 119 8.69 31.07 -4.06
CA PRO A 119 9.32 29.86 -3.57
C PRO A 119 8.28 29.00 -2.86
N ASN A 120 8.18 27.74 -3.23
CA ASN A 120 7.39 26.76 -2.52
C ASN A 120 8.32 25.92 -1.67
N SER A 121 7.87 25.53 -0.49
CA SER A 121 8.60 24.62 0.39
C SER A 121 7.91 23.25 0.44
N ALA A 122 8.68 22.18 0.52
CA ALA A 122 8.17 20.81 0.46
C ALA A 122 7.93 20.17 1.84
N TRP A 123 7.54 20.96 2.85
CA TRP A 123 7.35 20.43 4.20
C TRP A 123 6.23 19.41 4.27
N LEU A 124 5.11 19.69 3.63
CA LEU A 124 3.96 18.77 3.59
C LEU A 124 4.31 17.45 2.86
N PHE A 125 5.03 17.55 1.73
CA PHE A 125 5.55 16.37 1.03
C PHE A 125 6.44 15.52 1.95
N ASN A 126 7.41 16.15 2.65
CA ASN A 126 8.29 15.43 3.57
C ASN A 126 7.52 14.73 4.69
N CYS A 127 6.49 15.38 5.24
CA CYS A 127 5.64 14.78 6.26
C CYS A 127 4.94 13.51 5.75
N ILE A 128 4.41 13.56 4.54
CA ILE A 128 3.68 12.43 3.93
C ILE A 128 4.65 11.30 3.57
N ALA A 129 5.80 11.62 2.97
CA ALA A 129 6.81 10.64 2.62
C ALA A 129 7.32 9.86 3.85
N ASN A 130 7.51 10.53 4.98
CA ASN A 130 7.89 9.87 6.23
C ASN A 130 6.78 8.94 6.76
N LYS A 131 5.49 9.33 6.63
CA LYS A 131 4.36 8.48 7.02
C LYS A 131 4.23 7.25 6.13
N HIS A 132 4.42 7.42 4.85
CA HIS A 132 4.43 6.31 3.90
C HIS A 132 5.59 5.34 4.21
N ALA A 133 6.82 5.85 4.37
CA ALA A 133 7.99 5.04 4.70
C ALA A 133 7.79 4.24 6.00
N SER A 134 7.26 4.88 7.05
CA SER A 134 6.96 4.20 8.32
C SER A 134 5.89 3.11 8.18
N ALA A 135 4.92 3.29 7.29
CA ALA A 135 3.92 2.26 7.01
C ALA A 135 4.51 1.05 6.27
N MET A 136 5.51 1.29 5.39
CA MET A 136 6.20 0.23 4.66
C MET A 136 7.16 -0.59 5.54
N ASP A 137 7.58 -0.05 6.69
CA ASP A 137 8.36 -0.81 7.68
C ASP A 137 7.59 -1.99 8.29
N THR A 138 6.25 -2.00 8.16
CA THR A 138 5.37 -3.01 8.78
C THR A 138 4.31 -3.50 7.79
N ILE A 139 4.71 -4.42 6.90
CA ILE A 139 3.77 -5.05 5.97
C ILE A 139 2.97 -6.13 6.71
N PRO A 140 1.63 -6.15 6.63
CA PRO A 140 0.82 -7.11 7.34
C PRO A 140 0.91 -8.51 6.73
N ALA A 141 1.14 -9.52 7.56
CA ALA A 141 1.08 -10.92 7.18
C ALA A 141 -0.17 -11.60 7.81
N PRO A 142 -0.97 -12.35 7.04
CA PRO A 142 -2.17 -12.97 7.54
C PRO A 142 -1.86 -14.32 8.21
N ARG A 143 -2.56 -14.58 9.32
CA ARG A 143 -2.64 -15.88 9.96
C ARG A 143 -4.11 -16.28 10.11
N VAL A 144 -4.46 -17.43 9.57
CA VAL A 144 -5.82 -17.95 9.63
C VAL A 144 -5.99 -18.79 10.89
N LEU A 145 -7.04 -18.50 11.63
CA LEU A 145 -7.40 -19.24 12.84
C LEU A 145 -8.71 -19.98 12.64
N PRO A 146 -8.80 -21.27 13.01
CA PRO A 146 -10.04 -22.01 12.93
C PRO A 146 -11.00 -21.56 14.02
N ARG A 147 -12.31 -21.56 13.73
CA ARG A 147 -13.34 -21.41 14.76
C ARG A 147 -13.73 -22.74 15.38
N GLU A 148 -13.62 -23.81 14.63
CA GLU A 148 -13.89 -25.17 15.07
C GLU A 148 -12.61 -25.99 15.05
N GLU A 149 -12.43 -26.91 16.01
CA GLU A 149 -11.21 -27.71 16.11
C GLU A 149 -11.00 -28.61 14.87
N GLY A 150 -12.10 -29.04 14.23
CA GLY A 150 -12.06 -29.83 12.99
C GLY A 150 -11.48 -29.10 11.78
N ASP A 151 -11.43 -27.77 11.81
CA ASP A 151 -10.94 -26.94 10.70
C ASP A 151 -9.50 -26.48 10.88
N ARG A 152 -8.81 -27.00 11.91
CA ARG A 152 -7.44 -26.58 12.25
C ARG A 152 -6.44 -26.85 11.13
N GLU A 153 -6.51 -28.04 10.53
CA GLU A 153 -5.60 -28.42 9.45
C GLU A 153 -5.79 -27.52 8.22
N GLU A 154 -7.04 -27.18 7.88
CA GLU A 154 -7.33 -26.28 6.78
C GLU A 154 -6.90 -24.82 7.08
N ALA A 155 -7.07 -24.37 8.32
CA ALA A 155 -6.59 -23.05 8.74
C ALA A 155 -5.04 -22.95 8.67
N GLU A 156 -4.32 -24.02 9.03
CA GLU A 156 -2.85 -24.09 8.90
C GLU A 156 -2.43 -24.06 7.43
N LYS A 157 -3.11 -24.81 6.55
CA LYS A 157 -2.87 -24.77 5.09
C LYS A 157 -3.13 -23.39 4.50
N LEU A 158 -4.26 -22.77 4.84
CA LEU A 158 -4.62 -21.43 4.38
C LEU A 158 -3.61 -20.38 4.87
N SER A 159 -3.15 -20.48 6.12
CA SER A 159 -2.11 -19.58 6.67
C SER A 159 -0.79 -19.67 5.88
N ALA A 160 -0.48 -20.86 5.36
CA ALA A 160 0.71 -21.07 4.55
C ALA A 160 0.55 -20.62 3.08
N ILE A 161 -0.66 -20.71 2.53
CA ILE A 161 -0.95 -20.43 1.11
C ILE A 161 -1.21 -18.94 0.86
N LEU A 162 -1.91 -18.25 1.77
CA LEU A 162 -2.28 -16.85 1.60
C LEU A 162 -1.08 -15.94 1.31
N PRO A 163 0.06 -16.02 2.03
CA PRO A 163 1.23 -15.22 1.70
C PRO A 163 1.74 -15.45 0.28
N VAL A 164 1.71 -16.70 -0.22
CA VAL A 164 2.13 -17.02 -1.60
C VAL A 164 1.19 -16.42 -2.63
N ILE A 165 -0.13 -16.39 -2.34
CA ILE A 165 -1.11 -15.73 -3.22
C ILE A 165 -0.87 -14.23 -3.26
N PHE A 166 -0.62 -13.61 -2.11
CA PHE A 166 -0.31 -12.18 -2.04
C PHE A 166 1.01 -11.82 -2.74
N ASP A 167 2.04 -12.64 -2.59
CA ASP A 167 3.32 -12.48 -3.30
C ASP A 167 3.13 -12.50 -4.83
N ARG A 168 2.31 -13.42 -5.35
CA ARG A 168 1.98 -13.47 -6.79
C ARG A 168 1.19 -12.26 -7.28
N CYS A 169 0.48 -11.58 -6.40
CA CYS A 169 -0.27 -10.36 -6.72
C CYS A 169 0.58 -9.09 -6.58
N ASP A 170 1.87 -9.19 -6.30
CA ASP A 170 2.74 -8.07 -5.94
C ASP A 170 2.10 -7.19 -4.83
N PHE A 171 1.56 -7.86 -3.80
CA PHE A 171 0.76 -7.18 -2.76
C PHE A 171 1.55 -6.10 -2.02
N GLU A 172 2.86 -6.23 -1.90
CA GLU A 172 3.73 -5.20 -1.34
C GLU A 172 3.59 -3.87 -2.09
N GLN A 173 3.62 -3.92 -3.43
CA GLN A 173 3.41 -2.74 -4.27
C GLN A 173 1.97 -2.21 -4.14
N VAL A 174 0.98 -3.10 -4.20
CA VAL A 174 -0.44 -2.73 -4.03
C VAL A 174 -0.68 -2.06 -2.68
N TYR A 175 -0.06 -2.56 -1.62
CA TYR A 175 -0.14 -2.00 -0.27
C TYR A 175 0.52 -0.61 -0.20
N SER A 176 1.68 -0.45 -0.84
CA SER A 176 2.39 0.82 -0.97
C SER A 176 1.54 1.86 -1.69
N ASP A 177 0.97 1.52 -2.85
CA ASP A 177 0.15 2.43 -3.65
C ASP A 177 -1.13 2.83 -2.92
N ALA A 178 -1.79 1.88 -2.26
CA ALA A 178 -2.98 2.15 -1.45
C ALA A 178 -2.68 3.06 -0.26
N TRP A 179 -1.52 2.89 0.42
CA TRP A 179 -1.08 3.77 1.50
C TRP A 179 -0.73 5.16 1.01
N ASP A 180 -0.07 5.28 -0.13
CA ASP A 180 0.25 6.56 -0.74
C ASP A 180 -1.03 7.35 -1.08
N ARG A 181 -2.02 6.70 -1.72
CA ARG A 181 -3.34 7.29 -1.96
C ARG A 181 -4.08 7.65 -0.66
N LYS A 182 -3.97 6.79 0.35
CA LYS A 182 -4.56 7.03 1.68
C LYS A 182 -3.96 8.26 2.34
N CYS A 183 -2.66 8.45 2.29
CA CYS A 183 -1.99 9.61 2.87
C CYS A 183 -2.35 10.91 2.14
N ARG A 184 -2.45 10.89 0.80
CA ARG A 184 -2.75 12.06 -0.04
C ARG A 184 -4.24 12.38 -0.09
N GLY A 185 -5.04 11.42 -0.56
CA GLY A 185 -6.48 11.59 -0.83
C GLY A 185 -7.39 11.17 0.31
N GLY A 186 -6.83 10.56 1.37
CA GLY A 186 -7.55 10.11 2.55
C GLY A 186 -8.09 8.70 2.50
N THR A 187 -7.97 7.98 1.37
CA THR A 187 -8.53 6.63 1.23
C THR A 187 -7.74 5.79 0.25
N GLY A 188 -7.25 4.64 0.70
CA GLY A 188 -6.82 3.54 -0.15
C GLY A 188 -7.99 2.60 -0.42
N ILE A 189 -8.04 2.00 -1.59
CA ILE A 189 -9.09 1.06 -1.96
C ILE A 189 -8.45 -0.18 -2.57
N TYR A 190 -8.70 -1.33 -1.96
CA TYR A 190 -8.26 -2.62 -2.49
C TYR A 190 -9.39 -3.26 -3.29
N GLY A 191 -9.10 -3.72 -4.50
CA GLY A 191 -9.98 -4.54 -5.32
C GLY A 191 -9.54 -6.00 -5.29
N VAL A 192 -10.45 -6.92 -4.98
CA VAL A 192 -10.18 -8.37 -4.90
C VAL A 192 -11.00 -9.08 -5.96
N PHE A 193 -10.35 -9.63 -6.99
CA PHE A 193 -11.02 -10.18 -8.16
C PHE A 193 -10.50 -11.58 -8.49
N TRP A 194 -11.34 -12.32 -9.22
CA TRP A 194 -10.95 -13.55 -9.90
C TRP A 194 -10.60 -13.26 -11.36
N ASP A 195 -9.38 -13.60 -11.78
CA ASP A 195 -8.96 -13.52 -13.17
C ASP A 195 -8.92 -14.93 -13.79
N SER A 196 -9.89 -15.24 -14.62
CA SER A 196 -9.98 -16.55 -15.28
C SER A 196 -8.92 -16.77 -16.36
N SER A 197 -8.24 -15.70 -16.82
CA SER A 197 -7.19 -15.77 -17.84
C SER A 197 -5.81 -16.10 -17.27
N ALA A 198 -5.63 -15.88 -15.98
CA ALA A 198 -4.37 -16.11 -15.31
C ALA A 198 -3.95 -17.58 -15.36
N MET A 199 -2.67 -17.86 -15.21
CA MET A 199 -2.08 -19.21 -15.16
C MET A 199 -2.49 -20.10 -16.37
N GLY A 200 -2.54 -19.53 -17.57
CA GLY A 200 -2.87 -20.27 -18.80
C GLY A 200 -4.33 -20.74 -18.89
N GLY A 201 -5.25 -20.07 -18.21
CA GLY A 201 -6.69 -20.36 -18.20
C GLY A 201 -7.16 -21.17 -16.99
N LEU A 202 -6.26 -21.50 -16.05
CA LEU A 202 -6.65 -22.09 -14.77
C LEU A 202 -7.33 -21.04 -13.86
N GLY A 203 -7.08 -19.75 -14.14
CA GLY A 203 -7.51 -18.60 -13.35
C GLY A 203 -6.69 -18.41 -12.08
N ASP A 204 -6.64 -17.22 -11.54
CA ASP A 204 -6.07 -16.95 -10.21
C ASP A 204 -6.71 -15.72 -9.58
N ILE A 205 -6.48 -15.53 -8.28
CA ILE A 205 -6.93 -14.36 -7.53
C ILE A 205 -6.00 -13.20 -7.84
N THR A 206 -6.56 -12.01 -8.01
CA THR A 206 -5.81 -10.77 -8.17
C THR A 206 -6.28 -9.74 -7.14
N VAL A 207 -5.31 -9.12 -6.48
CA VAL A 207 -5.54 -7.98 -5.58
C VAL A 207 -4.90 -6.76 -6.22
N ARG A 208 -5.63 -5.65 -6.29
CA ARG A 208 -5.17 -4.41 -6.95
C ARG A 208 -5.49 -3.19 -6.13
N ASP A 209 -4.67 -2.16 -6.25
CA ASP A 209 -5.02 -0.82 -5.83
C ASP A 209 -6.02 -0.21 -6.83
N ILE A 210 -7.08 0.40 -6.32
CA ILE A 210 -8.15 1.01 -7.11
C ILE A 210 -8.15 2.52 -6.90
N ASP A 211 -8.13 3.26 -8.02
CA ASP A 211 -8.22 4.70 -7.96
C ASP A 211 -9.61 5.15 -7.45
N PRO A 212 -9.67 5.90 -6.35
CA PRO A 212 -10.93 6.48 -5.89
C PRO A 212 -11.67 7.29 -6.96
N LEU A 213 -10.99 7.90 -7.94
CA LEU A 213 -11.64 8.69 -9.00
C LEU A 213 -12.44 7.83 -9.97
N SER A 214 -12.06 6.56 -10.16
CA SER A 214 -12.73 5.64 -11.08
C SER A 214 -13.98 4.98 -10.49
N LEU A 215 -14.20 5.05 -9.16
CA LEU A 215 -15.23 4.29 -8.47
C LEU A 215 -16.38 5.19 -7.99
N TYR A 216 -17.64 4.84 -8.28
CA TYR A 216 -18.84 5.61 -7.94
C TYR A 216 -19.80 4.77 -7.11
N TRP A 217 -20.26 5.31 -5.98
CA TRP A 217 -21.14 4.66 -5.03
C TRP A 217 -22.30 5.55 -4.58
N GLU A 218 -23.27 4.98 -3.89
CA GLU A 218 -24.43 5.71 -3.39
C GLU A 218 -24.01 6.79 -2.38
N PRO A 219 -24.41 8.07 -2.59
CA PRO A 219 -24.09 9.14 -1.65
C PRO A 219 -24.76 8.93 -0.28
N GLY A 220 -24.09 9.37 0.80
CA GLY A 220 -24.64 9.34 2.16
C GLY A 220 -24.52 7.97 2.86
N ILE A 221 -23.73 7.05 2.34
CA ILE A 221 -23.44 5.76 3.01
C ILE A 221 -22.06 5.77 3.63
N ARG A 222 -21.93 5.08 4.76
CA ARG A 222 -20.63 4.91 5.44
C ARG A 222 -19.92 3.61 5.04
N ASP A 223 -20.68 2.56 4.79
CA ASP A 223 -20.15 1.25 4.41
C ASP A 223 -20.49 0.97 2.96
N ILE A 224 -19.44 0.74 2.15
CA ILE A 224 -19.60 0.45 0.72
C ILE A 224 -20.49 -0.78 0.47
N GLN A 225 -20.49 -1.75 1.38
CA GLN A 225 -21.30 -2.95 1.25
C GLN A 225 -22.81 -2.69 1.33
N ARG A 226 -23.22 -1.50 1.82
CA ARG A 226 -24.62 -1.06 1.86
C ARG A 226 -25.07 -0.29 0.63
N SER A 227 -24.16 0.01 -0.31
CA SER A 227 -24.54 0.64 -1.58
C SER A 227 -25.45 -0.29 -2.38
N ARG A 228 -26.50 0.25 -3.00
CA ARG A 228 -27.35 -0.55 -3.89
C ARG A 228 -26.68 -0.81 -5.22
N ASN A 229 -25.94 0.19 -5.71
CA ASN A 229 -25.18 0.10 -6.94
C ASN A 229 -23.77 0.62 -6.70
N LEU A 230 -22.84 0.09 -7.46
CA LEU A 230 -21.45 0.52 -7.47
C LEU A 230 -20.97 0.45 -8.91
N PHE A 231 -20.31 1.51 -9.36
CA PHE A 231 -19.81 1.61 -10.72
C PHE A 231 -18.30 1.84 -10.69
N SER A 232 -17.58 1.07 -11.49
CA SER A 232 -16.18 1.34 -11.81
C SER A 232 -16.09 1.75 -13.26
N VAL A 233 -15.49 2.91 -13.54
CA VAL A 233 -15.37 3.47 -14.88
C VAL A 233 -13.91 3.49 -15.28
N GLY A 234 -13.59 2.79 -16.36
CA GLY A 234 -12.25 2.74 -16.94
C GLY A 234 -12.25 3.24 -18.38
N LEU A 235 -11.14 3.83 -18.80
CA LEU A 235 -10.91 4.19 -20.20
C LEU A 235 -10.21 3.02 -20.90
N CYS A 236 -10.73 2.61 -22.05
CA CYS A 236 -10.17 1.56 -22.88
C CYS A 236 -9.99 2.08 -24.31
N ASP A 237 -8.94 1.62 -24.98
CA ASP A 237 -8.74 1.92 -26.40
C ASP A 237 -9.82 1.25 -27.24
N LEU A 238 -10.40 2.00 -28.18
CA LEU A 238 -11.47 1.53 -29.05
C LEU A 238 -11.05 0.29 -29.85
N ASP A 239 -9.83 0.28 -30.41
CA ASP A 239 -9.32 -0.82 -31.21
C ASP A 239 -9.18 -2.12 -30.38
N ALA A 240 -8.72 -1.99 -29.15
CA ALA A 240 -8.64 -3.12 -28.23
C ALA A 240 -10.03 -3.67 -27.87
N LEU A 241 -10.99 -2.76 -27.69
CA LEU A 241 -12.37 -3.14 -27.38
C LEU A 241 -13.06 -3.80 -28.59
N LEU A 242 -12.88 -3.28 -29.81
CA LEU A 242 -13.42 -3.86 -31.04
C LEU A 242 -12.77 -5.22 -31.34
N SER A 243 -11.51 -5.40 -31.03
CA SER A 243 -10.83 -6.70 -31.15
C SER A 243 -11.41 -7.75 -30.20
N ALA A 244 -11.79 -7.33 -28.99
CA ALA A 244 -12.43 -8.23 -28.00
C ALA A 244 -13.91 -8.46 -28.29
N TYR A 245 -14.61 -7.45 -28.82
CA TYR A 245 -16.05 -7.44 -29.06
C TYR A 245 -16.39 -6.94 -30.48
N PRO A 246 -16.19 -7.74 -31.55
CA PRO A 246 -16.37 -7.31 -32.93
C PRO A 246 -17.80 -6.82 -33.27
N PHE A 247 -18.81 -7.22 -32.48
CA PHE A 247 -20.21 -6.81 -32.68
C PHE A 247 -20.48 -5.33 -32.39
N LEU A 248 -19.51 -4.63 -31.78
CA LEU A 248 -19.61 -3.20 -31.44
C LEU A 248 -19.23 -2.27 -32.61
N ASP A 249 -18.69 -2.83 -33.69
CA ASP A 249 -18.27 -2.03 -34.83
C ASP A 249 -19.46 -1.24 -35.42
N GLY A 250 -19.26 0.08 -35.57
CA GLY A 250 -20.28 1.03 -36.04
C GLY A 250 -21.43 1.32 -35.06
N ARG A 251 -21.38 0.82 -33.82
CA ARG A 251 -22.41 1.07 -32.80
C ARG A 251 -21.96 2.00 -31.68
N LEU A 252 -20.69 2.30 -31.61
CA LEU A 252 -20.12 3.15 -30.56
C LEU A 252 -19.88 4.57 -31.08
N ASP A 253 -20.45 5.54 -30.39
CA ASP A 253 -20.05 6.94 -30.53
C ASP A 253 -18.85 7.19 -29.60
N CYS A 254 -17.70 7.60 -30.18
CA CYS A 254 -16.51 7.98 -29.42
C CYS A 254 -16.71 9.31 -28.69
N THR A 255 -17.71 9.39 -27.83
CA THR A 255 -17.85 10.51 -26.90
C THR A 255 -17.03 10.18 -25.66
N VAL A 256 -15.96 10.94 -25.47
CA VAL A 256 -15.17 10.84 -24.24
C VAL A 256 -16.08 11.22 -23.07
N PRO A 257 -16.36 10.30 -22.15
CA PRO A 257 -17.14 10.65 -20.99
C PRO A 257 -16.33 11.61 -20.14
N ASP A 258 -17.01 12.54 -19.50
CA ASP A 258 -16.46 13.41 -18.47
C ASP A 258 -16.08 12.56 -17.24
N VAL A 259 -14.91 11.94 -17.27
CA VAL A 259 -14.32 11.18 -16.15
C VAL A 259 -13.29 12.07 -15.50
N ALA A 260 -13.38 12.24 -14.18
CA ALA A 260 -12.34 12.92 -13.42
C ALA A 260 -11.04 12.13 -13.52
N THR A 261 -9.99 12.78 -13.99
CA THR A 261 -8.65 12.21 -14.11
C THR A 261 -7.69 13.01 -13.24
N HIS A 262 -6.62 12.35 -12.79
CA HIS A 262 -5.50 13.07 -12.20
C HIS A 262 -4.86 13.98 -13.26
N GLU A 263 -4.59 15.23 -12.91
CA GLU A 263 -3.83 16.12 -13.78
C GLU A 263 -2.36 15.66 -13.77
N GLY A 264 -1.97 14.92 -14.81
CA GLY A 264 -0.58 14.56 -15.07
C GLY A 264 0.21 15.76 -15.63
N GLU A 265 1.53 15.60 -15.75
CA GLU A 265 2.37 16.54 -16.49
C GLU A 265 2.08 16.43 -17.99
N ASP A 266 1.82 15.20 -18.44
CA ASP A 266 1.35 14.93 -19.79
C ASP A 266 -0.17 14.81 -19.80
N PRO A 267 -0.88 15.48 -20.72
CA PRO A 267 -2.31 15.32 -20.87
C PRO A 267 -2.61 13.87 -21.25
N VAL A 268 -3.58 13.27 -20.56
CA VAL A 268 -4.05 11.93 -20.94
C VAL A 268 -4.63 12.03 -22.35
N ASP A 269 -4.02 11.31 -23.30
CA ASP A 269 -4.59 11.19 -24.64
C ASP A 269 -5.91 10.42 -24.55
N THR A 270 -7.00 11.13 -24.79
CA THR A 270 -8.36 10.58 -24.80
C THR A 270 -8.83 10.25 -26.22
N THR A 271 -7.99 10.50 -27.23
CA THR A 271 -8.32 10.26 -28.65
C THR A 271 -8.50 8.76 -28.87
N GLY A 272 -9.66 8.36 -29.38
CA GLY A 272 -9.95 6.95 -29.64
C GLY A 272 -10.18 6.10 -28.37
N LYS A 273 -10.36 6.73 -27.19
CA LYS A 273 -10.72 6.02 -25.97
C LYS A 273 -12.20 6.05 -25.71
N VAL A 274 -12.70 4.98 -25.15
CA VAL A 274 -14.12 4.81 -24.78
C VAL A 274 -14.21 4.41 -23.31
N ALA A 275 -15.20 4.92 -22.60
CA ALA A 275 -15.44 4.50 -21.23
C ALA A 275 -16.16 3.17 -21.18
N VAL A 276 -15.54 2.24 -20.51
CA VAL A 276 -16.11 0.96 -20.13
C VAL A 276 -16.58 1.06 -18.69
N VAL A 277 -17.82 0.68 -18.46
CA VAL A 277 -18.42 0.74 -17.11
C VAL A 277 -18.67 -0.66 -16.61
N ASP A 278 -18.08 -0.94 -15.46
CA ASP A 278 -18.33 -2.14 -14.67
C ASP A 278 -19.36 -1.79 -13.59
N TRP A 279 -20.58 -2.28 -13.75
CA TRP A 279 -21.70 -2.03 -12.85
C TRP A 279 -21.94 -3.23 -11.96
N TYR A 280 -21.77 -3.04 -10.67
CA TYR A 280 -22.09 -4.01 -9.62
C TYR A 280 -23.37 -3.56 -8.91
N TYR A 281 -24.28 -4.50 -8.66
CA TYR A 281 -25.52 -4.19 -7.96
C TYR A 281 -26.00 -5.41 -7.16
N LYS A 282 -26.70 -5.13 -6.08
CA LYS A 282 -27.25 -6.14 -5.20
C LYS A 282 -28.74 -6.30 -5.43
N LYS A 283 -29.18 -7.55 -5.52
CA LYS A 283 -30.57 -7.91 -5.74
C LYS A 283 -31.01 -8.92 -4.67
N MET A 284 -32.19 -8.66 -4.10
CA MET A 284 -32.80 -9.59 -3.16
C MET A 284 -33.50 -10.70 -3.95
N MET A 285 -33.09 -11.93 -3.73
CA MET A 285 -33.71 -13.10 -4.37
C MET A 285 -34.94 -13.59 -3.58
N PRO A 286 -35.86 -14.31 -4.23
CA PRO A 286 -36.92 -15.02 -3.53
C PRO A 286 -36.31 -15.98 -2.49
N GLY A 287 -36.56 -15.75 -1.20
CA GLY A 287 -35.91 -16.46 -0.10
C GLY A 287 -35.09 -15.58 0.82
N GLY A 288 -34.97 -14.28 0.51
CA GLY A 288 -34.31 -13.30 1.38
C GLY A 288 -32.79 -13.25 1.30
N LYS A 289 -32.17 -14.00 0.38
CA LYS A 289 -30.72 -13.94 0.13
C LYS A 289 -30.41 -12.75 -0.77
N GLU A 290 -29.48 -11.90 -0.35
CA GLU A 290 -28.92 -10.83 -1.18
C GLU A 290 -27.81 -11.39 -2.07
N VAL A 291 -27.91 -11.17 -3.37
CA VAL A 291 -26.98 -11.69 -4.39
C VAL A 291 -26.34 -10.51 -5.12
N LEU A 292 -25.02 -10.60 -5.32
CA LEU A 292 -24.25 -9.62 -6.08
C LEU A 292 -24.28 -9.95 -7.58
N HIS A 293 -24.83 -9.05 -8.38
CA HIS A 293 -24.81 -9.10 -9.83
C HIS A 293 -23.77 -8.14 -10.42
N TYR A 294 -23.38 -8.42 -11.63
CA TYR A 294 -22.40 -7.65 -12.39
C TYR A 294 -22.84 -7.47 -13.83
N CYS A 295 -22.69 -6.27 -14.34
CA CYS A 295 -22.93 -5.94 -15.75
C CYS A 295 -21.78 -5.07 -16.26
N LYS A 296 -21.20 -5.45 -17.38
CA LYS A 296 -20.22 -4.66 -18.12
C LYS A 296 -20.87 -4.09 -19.36
N TYR A 297 -20.77 -2.76 -19.54
CA TYR A 297 -21.38 -2.09 -20.69
C TYR A 297 -20.52 -0.93 -21.18
N VAL A 298 -20.74 -0.57 -22.45
CA VAL A 298 -20.12 0.58 -23.11
C VAL A 298 -21.22 1.33 -23.86
N GLY A 299 -21.36 2.64 -23.59
CA GLY A 299 -22.52 3.37 -24.11
C GLY A 299 -23.82 2.70 -23.64
N GLU A 300 -24.69 2.33 -24.57
CA GLU A 300 -25.93 1.58 -24.28
C GLU A 300 -25.79 0.06 -24.53
N GLU A 301 -24.63 -0.41 -25.03
CA GLU A 301 -24.40 -1.80 -25.39
C GLU A 301 -23.89 -2.60 -24.22
N VAL A 302 -24.56 -3.73 -23.94
CA VAL A 302 -24.18 -4.69 -22.89
C VAL A 302 -23.12 -5.63 -23.42
N LEU A 303 -21.94 -5.64 -22.82
CA LEU A 303 -20.87 -6.56 -23.13
C LEU A 303 -21.06 -7.90 -22.43
N TYR A 304 -21.40 -7.85 -21.16
CA TYR A 304 -21.64 -9.02 -20.31
C TYR A 304 -22.56 -8.67 -19.14
N ALA A 305 -23.44 -9.58 -18.77
CA ALA A 305 -24.25 -9.44 -17.57
C ALA A 305 -24.50 -10.83 -16.93
N THR A 306 -24.30 -10.92 -15.62
CA THR A 306 -24.53 -12.17 -14.86
C THR A 306 -26.00 -12.60 -14.88
N GLU A 307 -26.96 -11.68 -14.91
CA GLU A 307 -28.39 -12.01 -15.02
C GLU A 307 -28.78 -12.59 -16.40
N ASN A 308 -28.00 -12.29 -17.43
CA ASN A 308 -28.21 -12.84 -18.77
C ASN A 308 -27.65 -14.26 -18.92
N ASP A 309 -26.76 -14.68 -17.99
CA ASP A 309 -26.22 -16.04 -17.93
C ASP A 309 -27.12 -16.93 -17.06
N PRO A 310 -27.73 -17.99 -17.62
CA PRO A 310 -28.59 -18.90 -16.85
C PRO A 310 -27.89 -19.52 -15.63
N ALA A 311 -26.58 -19.75 -15.69
CA ALA A 311 -25.82 -20.38 -14.61
C ALA A 311 -25.56 -19.41 -13.43
N LEU A 312 -25.50 -18.10 -13.71
CA LEU A 312 -25.20 -17.06 -12.71
C LEU A 312 -26.42 -16.23 -12.30
N ARG A 313 -27.55 -16.42 -12.97
CA ARG A 313 -28.78 -15.65 -12.73
C ARG A 313 -29.28 -15.72 -11.29
N GLU A 314 -29.17 -16.89 -10.65
CA GLU A 314 -29.60 -17.08 -9.26
C GLU A 314 -28.44 -17.01 -8.28
N ARG A 315 -27.23 -17.32 -8.74
CA ARG A 315 -26.04 -17.38 -7.91
C ARG A 315 -25.33 -16.03 -7.77
N GLY A 316 -25.35 -15.22 -8.84
CA GLY A 316 -24.60 -13.97 -8.94
C GLY A 316 -23.14 -14.14 -9.33
N LEU A 317 -22.36 -13.07 -9.20
CA LEU A 317 -20.94 -13.03 -9.56
C LEU A 317 -20.07 -13.81 -8.55
N TYR A 318 -20.25 -13.48 -7.26
CA TYR A 318 -19.51 -14.08 -6.16
C TYR A 318 -20.47 -14.63 -5.10
N ASP A 319 -20.19 -15.84 -4.62
CA ASP A 319 -21.03 -16.54 -3.64
C ASP A 319 -21.14 -15.81 -2.30
N HIS A 320 -20.11 -15.06 -1.94
CA HIS A 320 -20.10 -14.25 -0.70
C HIS A 320 -21.01 -13.00 -0.75
N GLY A 321 -21.54 -12.62 -1.93
CA GLY A 321 -22.49 -11.51 -2.10
C GLY A 321 -21.96 -10.11 -1.76
N MET A 322 -20.66 -9.93 -1.50
CA MET A 322 -20.03 -8.65 -1.19
C MET A 322 -19.46 -8.01 -2.45
N TYR A 323 -19.45 -6.67 -2.49
CA TYR A 323 -18.68 -5.94 -3.49
C TYR A 323 -17.19 -6.26 -3.33
N PRO A 324 -16.47 -6.49 -4.45
CA PRO A 324 -15.04 -6.86 -4.41
C PRO A 324 -14.11 -5.66 -4.11
N PHE A 325 -14.56 -4.71 -3.30
CA PHE A 325 -13.84 -3.50 -2.97
C PHE A 325 -13.77 -3.30 -1.46
N VAL A 326 -12.57 -3.07 -0.95
CA VAL A 326 -12.31 -2.81 0.46
C VAL A 326 -11.75 -1.40 0.61
N PHE A 327 -12.47 -0.55 1.34
CA PHE A 327 -12.06 0.83 1.64
C PHE A 327 -11.24 0.88 2.92
N ASP A 328 -10.12 1.58 2.85
CA ASP A 328 -9.23 1.87 3.97
C ASP A 328 -9.08 3.39 4.14
N PRO A 329 -10.01 4.08 4.82
CA PRO A 329 -9.91 5.51 5.08
C PRO A 329 -8.88 5.81 6.16
N LEU A 330 -8.10 6.91 5.99
CA LEU A 330 -7.18 7.40 7.00
C LEU A 330 -7.93 8.00 8.19
N PHE A 331 -8.74 9.03 7.93
CA PHE A 331 -9.66 9.62 8.89
C PHE A 331 -11.08 9.50 8.35
N THR A 332 -11.95 8.87 9.12
CA THR A 332 -13.30 8.53 8.67
C THR A 332 -14.22 9.75 8.63
N MET A 333 -15.12 9.77 7.65
CA MET A 333 -16.22 10.72 7.55
C MET A 333 -17.55 10.01 7.87
N PRO A 334 -18.53 10.70 8.50
CA PRO A 334 -19.78 10.05 8.91
C PRO A 334 -20.65 9.57 7.74
N ASP A 335 -20.65 10.29 6.63
CA ASP A 335 -21.57 10.09 5.50
C ASP A 335 -20.86 9.61 4.21
N SER A 336 -19.65 9.06 4.35
CA SER A 336 -18.87 8.56 3.22
C SER A 336 -18.02 7.37 3.62
N PRO A 337 -17.86 6.34 2.76
CA PRO A 337 -16.86 5.31 2.96
C PRO A 337 -15.44 5.83 2.73
N ALA A 338 -15.30 6.94 1.99
CA ALA A 338 -14.04 7.64 1.80
C ALA A 338 -13.79 8.63 2.94
N GLY A 339 -12.52 8.71 3.37
CA GLY A 339 -12.04 9.60 4.42
C GLY A 339 -11.36 10.86 3.90
N PHE A 340 -10.61 11.53 4.78
CA PHE A 340 -9.72 12.64 4.45
C PHE A 340 -8.28 12.31 4.89
N GLY A 341 -7.29 12.96 4.25
CA GLY A 341 -5.88 12.64 4.39
C GLY A 341 -5.08 13.71 5.15
N TYR A 342 -3.78 13.49 5.22
CA TYR A 342 -2.87 14.44 5.86
C TYR A 342 -2.80 15.77 5.11
N ILE A 343 -2.98 15.77 3.77
CA ILE A 343 -3.00 17.01 2.98
C ILE A 343 -4.17 17.89 3.37
N ASP A 344 -5.35 17.30 3.58
CA ASP A 344 -6.55 18.05 3.98
C ASP A 344 -6.34 18.80 5.31
N ILE A 345 -5.52 18.25 6.21
CA ILE A 345 -5.21 18.85 7.50
C ILE A 345 -4.08 19.87 7.40
N GLY A 346 -3.04 19.55 6.60
CA GLY A 346 -1.78 20.30 6.58
C GLY A 346 -1.71 21.41 5.53
N LYS A 347 -2.57 21.41 4.49
CA LYS A 347 -2.47 22.34 3.36
C LYS A 347 -2.57 23.81 3.73
N ASP A 348 -3.42 24.16 4.68
CA ASP A 348 -3.57 25.56 5.12
C ASP A 348 -2.32 26.02 5.87
N CYS A 349 -1.75 25.15 6.72
CA CYS A 349 -0.49 25.44 7.41
C CYS A 349 0.66 25.58 6.41
N GLN A 350 0.77 24.71 5.41
CA GLN A 350 1.73 24.80 4.32
C GLN A 350 1.57 26.12 3.53
N ALA A 351 0.34 26.53 3.25
CA ALA A 351 0.06 27.81 2.57
C ALA A 351 0.58 29.02 3.38
N TYR A 352 0.45 29.00 4.71
CA TYR A 352 1.02 30.04 5.57
C TYR A 352 2.55 30.01 5.55
N ILE A 353 3.17 28.83 5.61
CA ILE A 353 4.63 28.67 5.52
C ILE A 353 5.15 29.26 4.20
N ASP A 354 4.52 28.94 3.07
CA ASP A 354 4.92 29.44 1.76
C ASP A 354 4.77 30.95 1.67
N ARG A 355 3.66 31.53 2.15
CA ARG A 355 3.45 32.99 2.16
C ARG A 355 4.44 33.71 3.07
N ALA A 356 4.72 33.16 4.24
CA ALA A 356 5.72 33.73 5.15
C ALA A 356 7.12 33.64 4.54
N GLY A 357 7.50 32.51 3.97
CA GLY A 357 8.77 32.33 3.25
C GLY A 357 8.93 33.29 2.08
N GLN A 358 7.87 33.50 1.28
CA GLN A 358 7.85 34.48 0.20
C GLN A 358 8.05 35.91 0.71
N ALA A 359 7.40 36.27 1.82
CA ALA A 359 7.56 37.60 2.42
C ALA A 359 8.97 37.84 2.93
N VAL A 360 9.56 36.83 3.59
CA VAL A 360 10.96 36.86 4.05
C VAL A 360 11.92 37.01 2.87
N MET A 361 11.78 36.18 1.85
CA MET A 361 12.63 36.19 0.66
C MET A 361 12.53 37.54 -0.09
N LYS A 362 11.29 38.02 -0.27
CA LYS A 362 11.06 39.32 -0.92
C LYS A 362 11.72 40.48 -0.17
N ASN A 363 11.66 40.47 1.16
CA ASN A 363 12.32 41.49 1.97
C ASN A 363 13.85 41.37 1.89
N MET A 364 14.40 40.14 1.93
CA MET A 364 15.83 39.91 1.73
C MET A 364 16.32 40.44 0.38
N LEU A 365 15.63 40.16 -0.70
CA LEU A 365 15.96 40.64 -2.05
C LEU A 365 15.88 42.17 -2.13
N ALA A 366 14.83 42.76 -1.53
CA ALA A 366 14.70 44.22 -1.47
C ALA A 366 15.79 44.89 -0.62
N GLY A 367 16.29 44.22 0.42
CA GLY A 367 17.38 44.66 1.24
C GLY A 367 18.75 44.49 0.58
N ALA A 368 18.93 43.41 -0.21
CA ALA A 368 20.16 43.14 -0.94
C ALA A 368 20.37 44.09 -2.15
N ALA A 369 19.29 44.54 -2.77
CA ALA A 369 19.30 45.47 -3.88
C ALA A 369 18.47 46.71 -3.49
N PRO A 370 19.04 47.66 -2.74
CA PRO A 370 18.32 48.85 -2.30
C PRO A 370 17.88 49.65 -3.52
N ARG A 371 16.58 49.93 -3.59
CA ARG A 371 16.02 50.76 -4.65
C ARG A 371 16.34 52.24 -4.37
N VAL A 372 16.61 52.95 -5.43
CA VAL A 372 16.93 54.36 -5.37
C VAL A 372 15.92 55.14 -6.19
N LEU A 373 15.49 56.25 -5.69
CA LEU A 373 14.70 57.21 -6.45
C LEU A 373 15.69 58.18 -7.12
N ILE A 374 15.67 58.21 -8.45
CA ILE A 374 16.45 59.12 -9.28
C ILE A 374 15.47 60.14 -9.88
N SER A 375 15.79 61.42 -9.84
CA SER A 375 14.98 62.45 -10.48
C SER A 375 15.12 62.34 -12.01
N GLU A 376 14.06 62.57 -12.77
CA GLU A 376 14.09 62.55 -14.25
C GLU A 376 15.11 63.56 -14.82
N ASP A 377 15.40 64.66 -14.11
CA ASP A 377 16.41 65.67 -14.47
C ASP A 377 17.80 65.37 -13.89
N SER A 378 18.04 64.15 -13.41
CA SER A 378 19.27 63.79 -12.75
C SER A 378 20.42 63.63 -13.76
N PRO A 379 21.60 64.22 -13.49
CA PRO A 379 22.77 64.10 -14.34
C PRO A 379 23.57 62.79 -14.09
N ILE A 380 22.99 61.80 -13.51
CA ILE A 380 23.61 60.50 -13.19
C ILE A 380 23.60 59.59 -14.40
N ASN A 381 24.72 58.93 -14.65
CA ASN A 381 24.78 57.86 -15.65
C ASN A 381 24.11 56.59 -15.09
N GLU A 382 22.90 56.32 -15.52
CA GLU A 382 22.07 55.17 -15.03
C GLU A 382 22.71 53.82 -15.41
N ASP A 383 23.40 53.74 -16.57
CA ASP A 383 24.04 52.52 -17.04
C ASP A 383 25.23 52.15 -16.14
N GLU A 384 26.06 53.11 -15.75
CA GLU A 384 27.16 52.89 -14.81
C GLU A 384 26.67 52.61 -13.39
N TYR A 385 25.57 53.23 -12.97
CA TYR A 385 24.96 52.98 -11.67
C TYR A 385 24.31 51.57 -11.60
N ALA A 386 23.79 51.07 -12.71
CA ALA A 386 23.22 49.73 -12.78
C ALA A 386 24.27 48.62 -12.90
N ASP A 387 25.47 48.93 -13.37
CA ASP A 387 26.58 48.00 -13.50
C ASP A 387 27.34 47.84 -12.20
N LEU A 388 27.09 46.76 -11.46
CA LEU A 388 27.76 46.41 -10.22
C LEU A 388 29.26 46.12 -10.35
N THR A 389 29.80 46.06 -11.58
CA THR A 389 31.24 45.89 -11.85
C THR A 389 31.99 47.19 -11.96
N CYS A 390 31.30 48.34 -12.04
CA CYS A 390 31.87 49.66 -12.08
C CYS A 390 32.09 50.21 -10.68
N ASP A 391 33.34 50.43 -10.30
CA ASP A 391 33.70 51.03 -9.01
C ASP A 391 33.40 52.55 -8.94
N LEU A 392 33.23 53.20 -10.06
CA LEU A 392 33.02 54.64 -10.18
C LEU A 392 31.79 54.96 -11.04
N VAL A 393 30.87 55.77 -10.50
CA VAL A 393 29.71 56.29 -11.23
C VAL A 393 29.91 57.76 -11.51
N HIS A 394 29.90 58.14 -12.79
CA HIS A 394 30.11 59.53 -13.20
C HIS A 394 28.82 60.34 -13.13
N VAL A 395 28.90 61.51 -12.55
CA VAL A 395 27.80 62.48 -12.38
C VAL A 395 28.18 63.81 -13.02
N ALA A 396 27.39 64.28 -13.99
CA ALA A 396 27.62 65.49 -14.75
C ALA A 396 27.08 66.74 -14.05
N GLY A 397 27.21 66.91 -12.72
CA GLY A 397 26.71 68.07 -11.97
C GLY A 397 26.93 67.99 -10.46
N ALA A 398 26.29 68.84 -9.70
CA ALA A 398 26.35 68.80 -8.24
C ALA A 398 25.49 67.65 -7.68
N ILE A 399 26.12 66.85 -6.82
CA ILE A 399 25.39 65.74 -6.12
C ILE A 399 24.69 66.39 -4.92
N THR A 400 23.35 66.26 -4.90
CA THR A 400 22.51 66.73 -3.79
C THR A 400 21.60 65.56 -3.35
N ASP A 401 21.17 65.57 -2.08
CA ASP A 401 20.20 64.58 -1.56
C ASP A 401 18.85 64.54 -2.29
N SER A 402 18.58 65.57 -3.13
CA SER A 402 17.38 65.64 -3.97
C SER A 402 17.53 64.91 -5.29
N THR A 403 18.78 64.67 -5.78
CA THR A 403 19.05 63.97 -7.05
C THR A 403 18.97 62.45 -6.92
N VAL A 404 19.41 61.89 -5.78
CA VAL A 404 19.38 60.46 -5.50
C VAL A 404 18.92 60.23 -4.07
N ARG A 405 17.81 59.56 -3.90
CA ARG A 405 17.29 59.24 -2.59
C ARG A 405 17.11 57.74 -2.44
N PRO A 406 17.86 57.04 -1.55
CA PRO A 406 17.62 55.64 -1.30
C PRO A 406 16.25 55.45 -0.68
N LEU A 407 15.49 54.50 -1.22
CA LEU A 407 14.26 54.03 -0.58
C LEU A 407 14.68 53.28 0.69
N PRO A 408 14.18 53.69 1.86
CA PRO A 408 14.51 52.97 3.08
C PRO A 408 13.96 51.53 2.98
N SER A 409 14.83 50.54 3.04
CA SER A 409 14.42 49.16 3.22
C SER A 409 14.07 48.92 4.68
N VAL A 410 12.88 48.42 4.94
CA VAL A 410 12.49 48.02 6.29
C VAL A 410 13.18 46.69 6.59
N SER A 411 14.05 46.68 7.61
CA SER A 411 14.67 45.44 8.08
C SER A 411 13.58 44.48 8.60
N LEU A 412 13.72 43.22 8.29
CA LEU A 412 12.80 42.20 8.79
C LEU A 412 12.96 42.04 10.31
N ASP A 413 11.88 42.17 11.04
CA ASP A 413 11.88 41.88 12.47
C ASP A 413 11.99 40.37 12.70
N GLY A 414 12.72 39.92 13.71
CA GLY A 414 12.91 38.52 14.09
C GLY A 414 11.60 37.77 14.33
N ILE A 415 10.51 38.48 14.61
CA ILE A 415 9.17 37.89 14.82
C ILE A 415 8.67 37.11 13.60
N TYR A 416 9.01 37.52 12.38
CA TYR A 416 8.61 36.82 11.16
C TYR A 416 9.28 35.45 11.01
N ILE A 417 10.56 35.38 11.41
CA ILE A 417 11.32 34.11 11.38
C ILE A 417 10.78 33.17 12.47
N THR A 418 10.45 33.71 13.64
CA THR A 418 9.85 32.92 14.73
C THR A 418 8.49 32.38 14.31
N ALA A 419 7.63 33.23 13.76
CA ALA A 419 6.31 32.81 13.27
C ALA A 419 6.40 31.74 12.16
N LEU A 420 7.40 31.82 11.27
CA LEU A 420 7.65 30.80 10.26
C LEU A 420 8.06 29.47 10.89
N ARG A 421 8.93 29.47 11.88
CA ARG A 421 9.33 28.27 12.62
C ARG A 421 8.17 27.65 13.38
N ASP A 422 7.38 28.48 14.08
CA ASP A 422 6.20 28.04 14.80
C ASP A 422 5.19 27.35 13.88
N LYS A 423 5.03 27.84 12.63
CA LYS A 423 4.15 27.22 11.64
C LYS A 423 4.72 25.89 11.07
N ILE A 424 6.02 25.77 10.93
CA ILE A 424 6.67 24.51 10.56
C ILE A 424 6.49 23.47 11.68
N ASP A 425 6.67 23.89 12.93
CA ASP A 425 6.49 23.02 14.09
C ASP A 425 5.03 22.61 14.27
N GLU A 426 4.08 23.53 14.05
CA GLU A 426 2.64 23.22 14.02
C GLU A 426 2.30 22.16 12.95
N LEU A 427 2.87 22.27 11.74
CA LEU A 427 2.67 21.28 10.69
C LEU A 427 3.22 19.91 11.09
N LYS A 428 4.42 19.85 11.66
CA LYS A 428 5.03 18.60 12.15
C LYS A 428 4.22 17.98 13.27
N GLU A 429 3.77 18.75 14.24
CA GLU A 429 2.95 18.27 15.37
C GLU A 429 1.60 17.75 14.90
N THR A 430 0.93 18.49 14.01
CA THR A 430 -0.40 18.15 13.50
C THR A 430 -0.38 16.87 12.65
N THR A 431 0.68 16.69 11.84
CA THR A 431 0.85 15.47 11.05
C THR A 431 1.48 14.31 11.85
N GLY A 432 1.92 14.57 13.10
CA GLY A 432 2.57 13.57 13.95
C GLY A 432 3.99 13.20 13.50
N ASN A 433 4.64 14.05 12.71
CA ASN A 433 6.05 13.91 12.31
C ASN A 433 6.97 14.68 13.26
N ARG A 434 7.03 14.23 14.51
CA ARG A 434 7.90 14.83 15.53
C ARG A 434 9.36 14.49 15.25
N ASP A 435 10.26 15.41 15.58
CA ASP A 435 11.70 15.23 15.37
C ASP A 435 12.24 13.96 16.05
N VAL A 436 11.64 13.55 17.17
CA VAL A 436 11.98 12.30 17.88
C VAL A 436 11.63 11.05 17.05
N THR A 437 10.52 11.07 16.30
CA THR A 437 10.14 9.95 15.42
C THR A 437 11.01 9.88 14.16
N SER A 438 11.59 11.03 13.76
CA SER A 438 12.49 11.14 12.60
C SER A 438 13.97 10.96 12.96
N GLY A 439 14.28 10.48 14.17
CA GLY A 439 15.65 10.25 14.63
C GLY A 439 16.34 11.44 15.32
N GLY A 440 15.63 12.55 15.51
CA GLY A 440 16.10 13.68 16.32
C GLY A 440 16.08 13.33 17.81
N THR A 441 17.19 13.57 18.51
CA THR A 441 17.26 13.39 19.98
C THR A 441 16.96 14.72 20.67
N ALA A 442 16.06 14.69 21.65
CA ALA A 442 15.85 15.86 22.50
C ALA A 442 17.16 16.16 23.28
N ALA A 443 17.52 17.43 23.36
CA ALA A 443 18.72 17.86 24.05
C ALA A 443 18.72 17.35 25.51
N GLY A 444 19.75 16.58 25.88
CA GLY A 444 19.94 16.08 27.24
C GLY A 444 19.38 14.67 27.51
N VAL A 445 18.73 14.02 26.54
CA VAL A 445 18.24 12.62 26.70
C VAL A 445 19.23 11.66 26.05
N THR A 446 19.98 10.93 26.88
CA THR A 446 20.99 9.96 26.44
C THR A 446 20.60 8.51 26.76
N ALA A 447 19.62 8.28 27.62
CA ALA A 447 19.18 6.92 27.97
C ALA A 447 18.35 6.31 26.84
N ALA A 448 18.77 5.18 26.31
CA ALA A 448 18.08 4.44 25.23
C ALA A 448 16.61 4.13 25.58
N SER A 449 16.32 3.76 26.82
CA SER A 449 14.96 3.50 27.30
C SER A 449 14.05 4.75 27.29
N ALA A 450 14.61 5.92 27.57
CA ALA A 450 13.85 7.18 27.53
C ALA A 450 13.56 7.59 26.09
N ILE A 451 14.52 7.41 25.17
CA ILE A 451 14.34 7.64 23.72
C ILE A 451 13.27 6.70 23.18
N ALA A 452 13.31 5.42 23.53
CA ALA A 452 12.31 4.44 23.12
C ALA A 452 10.91 4.79 23.62
N ALA A 453 10.77 5.22 24.89
CA ALA A 453 9.50 5.65 25.45
C ALA A 453 8.94 6.91 24.75
N MET A 454 9.80 7.86 24.36
CA MET A 454 9.40 9.05 23.60
C MET A 454 8.97 8.69 22.17
N GLN A 455 9.69 7.79 21.50
CA GLN A 455 9.31 7.29 20.19
C GLN A 455 7.99 6.53 20.25
N GLU A 456 7.78 5.71 21.27
CA GLU A 456 6.52 5.00 21.48
C GLU A 456 5.35 5.96 21.71
N ALA A 457 5.54 7.00 22.52
CA ALA A 457 4.53 8.03 22.73
C ALA A 457 4.24 8.83 21.45
N GLY A 458 5.26 9.13 20.64
CA GLY A 458 5.14 9.83 19.36
C GLY A 458 4.39 9.04 18.26
N SER A 459 4.50 7.71 18.28
CA SER A 459 3.93 6.82 17.25
C SER A 459 2.44 6.46 17.47
N ARG A 460 1.74 7.09 18.42
CA ARG A 460 0.33 6.74 18.73
C ARG A 460 -0.63 6.91 17.56
N LEU A 461 -0.53 8.05 16.85
CA LEU A 461 -1.38 8.34 15.68
C LEU A 461 -1.12 7.36 14.55
N GLU A 462 0.13 6.99 14.36
CA GLU A 462 0.58 6.02 13.36
C GLU A 462 0.07 4.62 13.65
N ARG A 463 0.13 4.18 14.91
CA ARG A 463 -0.44 2.89 15.33
C ARG A 463 -1.96 2.82 15.13
N ASP A 464 -2.70 3.90 15.32
CA ASP A 464 -4.14 3.91 15.07
C ASP A 464 -4.45 3.76 13.57
N SER A 465 -3.73 4.51 12.71
CA SER A 465 -3.89 4.39 11.25
C SER A 465 -3.47 3.01 10.73
N SER A 466 -2.40 2.40 11.28
CA SER A 466 -1.97 1.04 10.93
C SER A 466 -3.01 -0.01 11.35
N ARG A 467 -3.60 0.12 12.54
CA ARG A 467 -4.69 -0.75 12.99
C ARG A 467 -5.93 -0.65 12.09
N ALA A 468 -6.23 0.54 11.57
CA ALA A 468 -7.30 0.72 10.60
C ALA A 468 -7.02 -0.06 9.31
N SER A 469 -5.78 0.04 8.78
CA SER A 469 -5.34 -0.71 7.59
C SER A 469 -5.34 -2.22 7.84
N TYR A 470 -4.96 -2.69 9.02
CA TYR A 470 -5.03 -4.12 9.33
C TYR A 470 -6.47 -4.64 9.34
N ARG A 471 -7.45 -3.82 9.78
CA ARG A 471 -8.88 -4.20 9.65
C ARG A 471 -9.33 -4.27 8.19
N ALA A 472 -8.84 -3.39 7.32
CA ALA A 472 -9.09 -3.45 5.89
C ALA A 472 -8.43 -4.70 5.27
N PHE A 473 -7.16 -4.95 5.59
CA PHE A 473 -6.44 -6.15 5.13
C PHE A 473 -7.11 -7.46 5.59
N LYS A 474 -7.61 -7.51 6.82
CA LYS A 474 -8.42 -8.64 7.29
C LYS A 474 -9.61 -8.93 6.37
N ARG A 475 -10.31 -7.89 5.88
CA ARG A 475 -11.42 -8.04 4.93
C ARG A 475 -10.93 -8.54 3.57
N VAL A 476 -9.77 -8.06 3.10
CA VAL A 476 -9.14 -8.56 1.86
C VAL A 476 -8.86 -10.06 2.00
N CYS A 477 -8.24 -10.51 3.10
CA CYS A 477 -7.97 -11.92 3.33
C CYS A 477 -9.23 -12.78 3.36
N LEU A 478 -10.30 -12.30 4.01
CA LEU A 478 -11.59 -13.01 4.02
C LEU A 478 -12.17 -13.13 2.61
N MET A 479 -12.10 -12.07 1.79
CA MET A 479 -12.56 -12.14 0.39
C MET A 479 -11.71 -13.12 -0.43
N VAL A 480 -10.39 -13.15 -0.22
CA VAL A 480 -9.50 -14.12 -0.89
C VAL A 480 -9.89 -15.55 -0.53
N ILE A 481 -10.16 -15.84 0.74
CA ILE A 481 -10.62 -17.18 1.18
C ILE A 481 -11.95 -17.56 0.51
N GLU A 482 -12.90 -16.61 0.41
CA GLU A 482 -14.17 -16.87 -0.27
C GLU A 482 -13.99 -17.13 -1.78
N LEU A 483 -13.06 -16.42 -2.44
CA LEU A 483 -12.72 -16.71 -3.84
C LEU A 483 -12.03 -18.07 -4.00
N ILE A 484 -11.18 -18.47 -3.06
CA ILE A 484 -10.61 -19.83 -3.03
C ILE A 484 -11.73 -20.86 -2.92
N ARG A 485 -12.70 -20.65 -2.02
CA ARG A 485 -13.86 -21.53 -1.83
C ARG A 485 -14.68 -21.68 -3.10
N GLN A 486 -14.86 -20.60 -3.86
CA GLN A 486 -15.66 -20.61 -5.07
C GLN A 486 -14.92 -21.18 -6.28
N PHE A 487 -13.66 -20.79 -6.49
CA PHE A 487 -12.97 -20.97 -7.77
C PHE A 487 -11.82 -21.98 -7.79
N TYR A 488 -11.28 -22.41 -6.64
CA TYR A 488 -10.20 -23.40 -6.63
C TYR A 488 -10.74 -24.83 -6.78
N THR A 489 -11.39 -25.08 -7.93
CA THR A 489 -11.98 -26.39 -8.25
C THR A 489 -10.94 -27.45 -8.58
N ALA A 490 -9.82 -27.06 -9.18
CA ALA A 490 -8.69 -27.91 -9.52
C ALA A 490 -7.62 -27.80 -8.45
N SER A 491 -6.95 -28.91 -8.14
CA SER A 491 -5.85 -28.94 -7.19
C SER A 491 -4.64 -28.14 -7.71
N ARG A 492 -4.14 -27.22 -6.89
CA ARG A 492 -3.02 -26.33 -7.17
C ARG A 492 -1.85 -26.67 -6.27
N CYS A 493 -0.63 -26.50 -6.80
CA CYS A 493 0.58 -26.72 -6.04
C CYS A 493 1.17 -25.38 -5.60
N PHE A 494 1.43 -25.25 -4.30
CA PHE A 494 2.08 -24.09 -3.70
C PHE A 494 3.43 -24.50 -3.15
N ARG A 495 4.48 -23.76 -3.51
CA ARG A 495 5.80 -23.90 -2.95
C ARG A 495 5.92 -22.99 -1.74
N LEU A 496 6.23 -23.58 -0.61
CA LEU A 496 6.49 -22.90 0.64
C LEU A 496 7.96 -22.99 0.97
N ILE A 497 8.52 -21.91 1.47
CA ILE A 497 9.90 -21.88 1.97
C ILE A 497 9.80 -21.88 3.49
N GLY A 498 10.26 -22.96 4.11
CA GLY A 498 10.31 -23.06 5.56
C GLY A 498 11.34 -22.08 6.17
N ASP A 499 11.22 -21.83 7.47
CA ASP A 499 12.15 -20.96 8.21
C ASP A 499 13.62 -21.45 8.17
N ASP A 500 13.84 -22.73 7.87
CA ASP A 500 15.14 -23.38 7.70
C ASP A 500 15.64 -23.34 6.25
N GLY A 501 14.90 -22.68 5.33
CA GLY A 501 15.20 -22.63 3.90
C GLY A 501 14.79 -23.91 3.15
N SER A 502 14.12 -24.87 3.80
CA SER A 502 13.63 -26.08 3.14
C SER A 502 12.41 -25.76 2.28
N GLU A 503 12.34 -26.34 1.09
CA GLU A 503 11.18 -26.21 0.21
C GLU A 503 10.16 -27.30 0.53
N HIS A 504 8.93 -26.87 0.79
CA HIS A 504 7.78 -27.75 0.97
C HIS A 504 6.74 -27.47 -0.11
N PHE A 505 6.12 -28.50 -0.64
CA PHE A 505 5.05 -28.37 -1.65
C PHE A 505 3.73 -28.81 -1.05
N ILE A 506 2.76 -27.90 -1.02
CA ILE A 506 1.41 -28.18 -0.57
C ILE A 506 0.48 -28.17 -1.79
N ARG A 507 -0.29 -29.25 -1.94
CA ARG A 507 -1.41 -29.27 -2.90
C ARG A 507 -2.66 -28.82 -2.20
N TYR A 508 -3.39 -27.90 -2.80
CA TYR A 508 -4.59 -27.32 -2.23
C TYR A 508 -5.69 -27.18 -3.27
N ASP A 509 -6.90 -27.51 -2.86
CA ASP A 509 -8.14 -27.29 -3.58
C ASP A 509 -9.24 -26.85 -2.60
N ARG A 510 -10.41 -26.50 -3.11
CA ARG A 510 -11.53 -26.05 -2.28
C ARG A 510 -12.14 -27.13 -1.39
N GLY A 511 -11.77 -28.42 -1.53
CA GLY A 511 -12.46 -29.53 -0.89
C GLY A 511 -12.53 -29.43 0.63
N GLY A 512 -11.46 -28.91 1.27
CA GLY A 512 -11.40 -28.72 2.72
C GLY A 512 -12.27 -27.60 3.27
N ILE A 513 -12.58 -26.59 2.44
CA ILE A 513 -13.37 -25.40 2.84
C ILE A 513 -14.74 -25.30 2.16
N ALA A 514 -15.10 -26.30 1.35
CA ALA A 514 -16.40 -26.38 0.71
C ALA A 514 -17.53 -26.50 1.75
N PRO A 515 -18.75 -26.02 1.42
CA PRO A 515 -19.92 -26.25 2.26
C PRO A 515 -20.10 -27.73 2.52
N ARG A 516 -20.34 -28.10 3.78
CA ARG A 516 -20.59 -29.46 4.22
C ARG A 516 -22.07 -29.61 4.60
N HIS A 517 -22.73 -30.63 4.10
CA HIS A 517 -24.07 -31.00 4.57
C HIS A 517 -23.93 -31.67 5.94
N SER A 518 -24.55 -31.07 6.93
CA SER A 518 -24.59 -31.62 8.28
C SER A 518 -25.91 -32.36 8.48
N GLU A 519 -25.83 -33.67 8.59
CA GLU A 519 -26.95 -34.54 8.96
C GLU A 519 -26.68 -35.11 10.36
N VAL A 520 -27.53 -34.80 11.32
CA VAL A 520 -27.47 -35.38 12.66
C VAL A 520 -28.79 -36.10 12.94
N LEU A 521 -28.70 -37.41 13.17
CA LEU A 521 -29.85 -38.28 13.50
C LEU A 521 -30.96 -38.30 12.42
N GLY A 522 -30.58 -38.16 11.13
CA GLY A 522 -31.56 -38.18 10.03
C GLY A 522 -32.29 -36.84 9.85
N ILE A 523 -31.86 -35.79 10.54
CA ILE A 523 -32.37 -34.42 10.37
C ILE A 523 -31.30 -33.63 9.60
N GLU A 524 -31.65 -33.16 8.40
CA GLU A 524 -30.81 -32.22 7.66
C GLU A 524 -30.73 -30.88 8.42
N LEU A 525 -29.56 -30.54 8.95
CA LEU A 525 -29.29 -29.27 9.62
C LEU A 525 -28.94 -28.16 8.65
N GLY A 526 -28.91 -28.45 7.34
CA GLY A 526 -28.53 -27.49 6.29
C GLY A 526 -27.05 -27.54 5.95
N GLU A 527 -26.63 -26.61 5.08
CA GLU A 527 -25.23 -26.44 4.69
C GLU A 527 -24.49 -25.62 5.71
N SER A 528 -23.40 -26.16 6.26
CA SER A 528 -22.45 -25.46 7.12
C SER A 528 -21.15 -25.27 6.36
N SER A 529 -20.67 -24.03 6.28
CA SER A 529 -19.36 -23.73 5.71
C SER A 529 -18.35 -23.47 6.82
N PRO A 530 -17.12 -24.01 6.72
CA PRO A 530 -16.05 -23.67 7.65
C PRO A 530 -15.83 -22.16 7.74
N LEU A 531 -15.79 -21.62 8.95
CA LEU A 531 -15.58 -20.20 9.22
C LEU A 531 -14.20 -20.00 9.84
N PHE A 532 -13.48 -18.98 9.36
CA PHE A 532 -12.14 -18.68 9.82
C PHE A 532 -12.08 -17.27 10.40
N ASP A 533 -11.24 -17.12 11.41
CA ASP A 533 -10.83 -15.81 11.91
C ASP A 533 -9.43 -15.49 11.37
N ILE A 534 -9.19 -14.20 11.09
CA ILE A 534 -7.89 -13.73 10.62
C ILE A 534 -7.22 -12.93 11.73
N GLU A 535 -6.04 -13.38 12.11
CA GLU A 535 -5.10 -12.63 12.92
C GLU A 535 -4.04 -12.01 12.00
N ILE A 536 -3.72 -10.75 12.21
CA ILE A 536 -2.70 -10.06 11.43
C ILE A 536 -1.47 -9.90 12.29
N SER A 537 -0.37 -10.49 11.86
CA SER A 537 0.96 -10.22 12.39
C SER A 537 1.64 -9.17 11.50
N ALA A 538 2.23 -8.17 12.14
CA ALA A 538 3.03 -7.15 11.46
C ALA A 538 4.40 -7.13 12.13
N GLU A 539 5.36 -7.80 11.53
CA GLU A 539 6.74 -7.78 11.99
C GLU A 539 7.43 -6.54 11.45
N LYS A 540 8.07 -5.77 12.33
CA LYS A 540 8.88 -4.62 11.92
C LYS A 540 10.12 -5.11 11.18
N SER A 541 10.23 -4.79 9.90
CA SER A 541 11.37 -5.12 9.03
C SER A 541 12.60 -4.22 9.26
N SER A 542 12.56 -3.32 10.26
CA SER A 542 13.61 -2.33 10.51
C SER A 542 14.97 -2.99 10.86
N PRO A 543 16.10 -2.51 10.29
CA PRO A 543 17.44 -2.97 10.67
C PRO A 543 17.75 -2.81 12.16
N TYR A 544 17.17 -1.79 12.81
CA TYR A 544 17.31 -1.56 14.25
C TYR A 544 16.58 -2.63 15.07
N SER A 545 15.42 -3.09 14.62
CA SER A 545 14.70 -4.21 15.23
C SER A 545 15.55 -5.49 15.18
N ARG A 546 16.21 -5.78 14.06
CA ARG A 546 17.10 -6.93 13.91
C ARG A 546 18.32 -6.84 14.84
N ALA A 547 18.93 -5.66 14.99
CA ALA A 547 20.04 -5.46 15.92
C ALA A 547 19.59 -5.69 17.37
N ALA A 548 18.44 -5.14 17.76
CA ALA A 548 17.88 -5.38 19.09
C ALA A 548 17.52 -6.85 19.33
N GLN A 549 16.97 -7.55 18.35
CA GLN A 549 16.69 -8.99 18.42
C GLN A 549 17.99 -9.82 18.56
N ASN A 550 19.06 -9.46 17.84
CA ASN A 550 20.34 -10.11 17.97
C ASN A 550 20.94 -9.90 19.36
N GLU A 551 20.85 -8.70 19.91
CA GLU A 551 21.30 -8.40 21.28
C GLU A 551 20.48 -9.16 22.31
N LEU A 552 19.17 -9.25 22.14
CA LEU A 552 18.26 -10.04 22.97
C LEU A 552 18.62 -11.53 22.90
N ALA A 553 18.87 -12.09 21.71
CA ALA A 553 19.28 -13.48 21.53
C ALA A 553 20.60 -13.77 22.21
N LEU A 554 21.59 -12.86 22.12
CA LEU A 554 22.87 -12.97 22.82
C LEU A 554 22.68 -12.89 24.34
N SER A 555 21.76 -12.06 24.83
CA SER A 555 21.44 -11.98 26.26
C SER A 555 20.80 -13.27 26.78
N PHE A 556 19.89 -13.89 26.03
CA PHE A 556 19.32 -15.21 26.34
C PHE A 556 20.39 -16.30 26.40
N PHE A 557 21.31 -16.31 25.45
CA PHE A 557 22.42 -17.26 25.45
C PHE A 557 23.31 -17.08 26.68
N LYS A 558 23.68 -15.83 27.01
CA LYS A 558 24.51 -15.52 28.20
C LYS A 558 23.78 -15.85 29.51
N ALA A 559 22.48 -15.67 29.57
CA ALA A 559 21.66 -16.00 30.73
C ALA A 559 21.39 -17.50 30.89
N GLY A 560 21.77 -18.32 29.88
CA GLY A 560 21.62 -19.78 29.95
C GLY A 560 20.20 -20.27 29.68
N PHE A 561 19.37 -19.53 28.93
CA PHE A 561 18.00 -19.91 28.59
C PHE A 561 17.90 -21.18 27.74
N PHE A 562 18.97 -21.53 27.05
CA PHE A 562 19.05 -22.75 26.22
C PHE A 562 19.63 -23.98 26.99
N ASP A 563 19.93 -23.84 28.29
CA ASP A 563 20.35 -24.95 29.12
C ASP A 563 19.14 -25.84 29.44
N PRO A 564 19.15 -27.15 29.08
CA PRO A 564 18.06 -28.08 29.36
C PRO A 564 17.69 -28.19 30.85
N HIS A 565 18.66 -27.97 31.74
CA HIS A 565 18.44 -28.02 33.19
C HIS A 565 17.62 -26.86 33.73
N LYS A 566 17.69 -25.69 33.08
CA LYS A 566 16.95 -24.45 33.43
C LYS A 566 15.74 -24.19 32.54
N ALA A 567 15.36 -25.15 31.70
CA ALA A 567 14.33 -24.97 30.69
C ALA A 567 12.96 -24.57 31.27
N SER A 568 12.60 -25.05 32.47
CA SER A 568 11.31 -24.67 33.10
C SER A 568 11.30 -23.22 33.58
N GLU A 569 12.42 -22.75 34.14
CA GLU A 569 12.56 -21.34 34.56
C GLU A 569 12.64 -20.40 33.35
N ALA A 570 13.39 -20.82 32.32
CA ALA A 570 13.46 -20.07 31.06
C ALA A 570 12.12 -19.94 30.37
N LEU A 571 11.31 -21.00 30.30
CA LEU A 571 9.96 -20.96 29.71
C LEU A 571 9.05 -20.01 30.49
N SER A 572 9.07 -20.04 31.83
CA SER A 572 8.27 -19.13 32.65
C SER A 572 8.67 -17.66 32.46
N CYS A 573 9.96 -17.38 32.29
CA CYS A 573 10.44 -16.03 32.02
C CYS A 573 10.05 -15.58 30.60
N LEU A 574 10.21 -16.45 29.59
CA LEU A 574 9.84 -16.15 28.20
C LEU A 574 8.33 -15.94 28.02
N ASP A 575 7.49 -16.59 28.83
CA ASP A 575 6.04 -16.39 28.79
C ASP A 575 5.65 -14.96 29.19
N MET A 576 6.42 -14.29 30.06
CA MET A 576 6.21 -12.90 30.45
C MET A 576 6.82 -11.87 29.48
N MET A 577 7.63 -12.29 28.51
CA MET A 577 8.29 -11.43 27.56
C MET A 577 7.52 -11.43 26.25
N ASP A 578 7.61 -10.33 25.49
CA ASP A 578 7.09 -10.23 24.13
C ASP A 578 8.23 -9.91 23.15
N PHE A 579 8.46 -10.80 22.18
CA PHE A 579 9.51 -10.67 21.16
C PHE A 579 9.17 -11.54 19.95
N ASP A 580 9.74 -11.19 18.80
CA ASP A 580 9.50 -11.87 17.54
C ASP A 580 9.94 -13.34 17.60
N ARG A 581 9.14 -14.22 16.99
CA ARG A 581 9.38 -15.67 16.95
C ARG A 581 9.41 -16.36 18.33
N LYS A 582 8.79 -15.76 19.34
CA LYS A 582 8.65 -16.30 20.70
C LYS A 582 8.22 -17.77 20.71
N ALA A 583 7.19 -18.10 19.93
CA ALA A 583 6.66 -19.46 19.85
C ALA A 583 7.70 -20.48 19.35
N GLN A 584 8.57 -20.10 18.41
CA GLN A 584 9.63 -20.96 17.89
C GLN A 584 10.72 -21.20 18.91
N VAL A 585 11.15 -20.15 19.63
CA VAL A 585 12.16 -20.26 20.70
C VAL A 585 11.64 -21.17 21.82
N ILE A 586 10.40 -20.94 22.28
CA ILE A 586 9.73 -21.78 23.27
C ILE A 586 9.64 -23.24 22.78
N GLY A 587 9.26 -23.45 21.53
CA GLY A 587 9.17 -24.77 20.92
C GLY A 587 10.51 -25.50 20.84
N ARG A 588 11.62 -24.80 20.59
CA ARG A 588 12.97 -25.35 20.61
C ARG A 588 13.38 -25.76 22.05
N ILE A 589 13.22 -24.85 22.99
CA ILE A 589 13.57 -25.12 24.41
C ILE A 589 12.77 -26.32 24.95
N ARG A 590 11.47 -26.43 24.62
CA ARG A 590 10.65 -27.60 25.00
C ARG A 590 11.19 -28.91 24.38
N ARG A 591 11.49 -28.91 23.08
CA ARG A 591 12.04 -30.09 22.40
C ARG A 591 13.39 -30.53 22.98
N ASP A 592 14.28 -29.59 23.26
CA ASP A 592 15.60 -29.89 23.81
C ASP A 592 15.49 -30.42 25.25
N ARG A 593 14.58 -29.85 26.07
CA ARG A 593 14.24 -30.39 27.39
C ARG A 593 13.72 -31.82 27.31
N ASP A 594 12.76 -32.09 26.43
CA ASP A 594 12.17 -33.42 26.30
C ASP A 594 13.17 -34.46 25.77
N ALA A 595 14.05 -34.06 24.84
CA ALA A 595 15.12 -34.89 24.36
C ALA A 595 16.16 -35.21 25.49
N TYR A 596 16.47 -34.21 26.29
CA TYR A 596 17.33 -34.37 27.46
C TYR A 596 16.71 -35.32 28.50
N LEU A 597 15.44 -35.12 28.86
CA LEU A 597 14.72 -35.98 29.79
C LEU A 597 14.66 -37.43 29.31
N ARG A 598 14.41 -37.67 28.02
CA ARG A 598 14.43 -39.03 27.43
C ARG A 598 15.79 -39.68 27.54
N ARG A 599 16.88 -38.95 27.24
CA ARG A 599 18.25 -39.46 27.37
C ARG A 599 18.59 -39.83 28.82
N THR A 600 18.24 -38.95 29.78
CA THR A 600 18.46 -39.16 31.20
C THR A 600 17.67 -40.36 31.72
N LEU A 601 16.40 -40.51 31.34
CA LEU A 601 15.58 -41.68 31.66
C LEU A 601 16.19 -42.97 31.08
N THR A 602 16.64 -42.97 29.84
CA THR A 602 17.27 -44.12 29.19
C THR A 602 18.58 -44.50 29.93
N GLN A 603 19.38 -43.53 30.35
CA GLN A 603 20.59 -43.80 31.14
C GLN A 603 20.24 -44.36 32.52
N MET A 604 19.24 -43.79 33.21
CA MET A 604 18.79 -44.31 34.52
C MET A 604 18.24 -45.74 34.41
N MET A 605 17.45 -46.03 33.36
CA MET A 605 16.98 -47.39 33.11
C MET A 605 18.10 -48.36 32.76
N GLY A 606 19.11 -47.91 31.99
CA GLY A 606 20.29 -48.69 31.68
C GLY A 606 21.13 -49.01 32.91
N THR A 607 21.36 -48.03 33.79
CA THR A 607 22.07 -48.22 35.07
C THR A 607 21.25 -49.07 36.05
N ALA A 608 19.92 -48.94 36.09
CA ALA A 608 19.06 -49.79 36.91
C ALA A 608 19.02 -51.25 36.38
N ALA A 609 19.02 -51.45 35.05
CA ALA A 609 19.12 -52.77 34.44
C ALA A 609 20.51 -53.44 34.71
N ALA A 610 21.59 -52.67 34.65
CA ALA A 610 22.94 -53.12 34.99
C ALA A 610 23.05 -53.50 36.49
N ALA A 611 22.46 -52.69 37.39
CA ALA A 611 22.40 -52.97 38.82
C ALA A 611 21.47 -54.16 39.17
N ALA A 612 20.46 -54.43 38.35
CA ALA A 612 19.59 -55.60 38.50
C ALA A 612 20.25 -56.89 37.99
N SER A 613 21.09 -56.81 36.95
CA SER A 613 21.89 -57.96 36.45
C SER A 613 23.02 -58.38 37.41
N ASP A 614 23.53 -57.45 38.21
CA ASP A 614 24.60 -57.71 39.21
C ASP A 614 24.03 -58.35 40.49
N ARG A 615 22.71 -58.38 40.70
CA ARG A 615 22.04 -59.03 41.84
C ARG A 615 21.65 -60.50 41.61
N GLY A 616 21.95 -61.05 40.44
CA GLY A 616 21.50 -62.41 40.01
C GLY A 616 22.58 -63.49 39.98
N SER A 617 23.67 -63.41 40.76
CA SER A 617 24.63 -64.53 40.88
C SER A 617 24.97 -64.74 42.32
N PRO A 618 24.63 -65.90 42.94
CA PRO A 618 25.13 -66.23 44.24
C PRO A 618 26.42 -67.10 44.11
N GLY A 619 27.48 -66.64 44.66
CA GLY A 619 28.60 -67.59 44.90
C GLY A 619 30.01 -67.09 44.86
N ASN A 620 30.51 -67.06 46.02
CA ASN A 620 31.90 -67.30 46.44
C ASN A 620 32.90 -66.14 46.52
N GLY A 621 33.30 -65.97 47.74
CA GLY A 621 34.23 -65.02 48.28
C GLY A 621 35.63 -64.98 47.65
N ASN A 622 36.16 -63.78 47.67
CA ASN A 622 37.46 -63.54 48.29
C ASN A 622 37.67 -62.02 48.43
N VAL A 623 38.15 -61.69 49.59
CA VAL A 623 38.65 -60.40 49.99
C VAL A 623 39.87 -60.03 49.18
N ALA A 624 39.86 -58.95 48.46
CA ALA A 624 41.05 -58.17 48.11
C ALA A 624 40.65 -56.75 47.83
N SER A 625 41.10 -55.88 48.69
CA SER A 625 41.21 -54.47 48.55
C SER A 625 41.68 -54.04 47.16
N ASP A 626 41.01 -53.14 46.52
CA ASP A 626 41.71 -52.29 45.58
C ASP A 626 41.13 -50.88 45.48
N GLU A 627 41.92 -49.96 45.92
CA GLU A 627 41.91 -48.55 45.69
C GLU A 627 42.13 -48.27 44.21
N ARG A 628 41.07 -48.13 43.40
CA ARG A 628 41.22 -47.66 42.03
C ARG A 628 39.97 -47.02 41.43
N THR A 629 39.21 -46.25 42.20
CA THR A 629 38.02 -45.53 41.61
C THR A 629 38.01 -44.02 41.84
N VAL A 630 39.13 -43.40 42.21
CA VAL A 630 39.20 -41.97 42.48
C VAL A 630 39.96 -41.17 41.40
N HIS A 631 40.47 -41.81 40.33
CA HIS A 631 41.34 -41.13 39.35
C HIS A 631 40.66 -40.87 37.95
N ALA A 632 39.41 -41.23 37.73
CA ALA A 632 38.79 -41.04 36.43
C ALA A 632 38.04 -39.68 36.27
N GLU A 633 37.72 -38.98 37.36
CA GLU A 633 37.02 -37.70 37.29
C GLU A 633 37.92 -36.46 37.18
N SER A 634 39.20 -36.54 37.37
CA SER A 634 40.09 -35.37 37.34
C SER A 634 40.70 -35.08 35.96
N THR A 635 40.60 -36.02 34.99
CA THR A 635 41.20 -35.83 33.66
C THR A 635 40.30 -35.16 32.63
N ALA A 636 38.99 -35.29 32.78
CA ALA A 636 38.02 -34.60 31.88
C ALA A 636 37.93 -33.10 32.17
N THR A 637 38.10 -32.70 33.44
CA THR A 637 38.01 -31.28 33.85
C THR A 637 39.32 -30.51 33.58
N ARG A 638 40.46 -31.21 33.41
CA ARG A 638 41.75 -30.57 33.09
C ARG A 638 41.94 -30.30 31.59
N ASN A 639 41.32 -31.08 30.72
CA ASN A 639 41.40 -30.86 29.27
C ASN A 639 40.45 -29.75 28.78
N ALA A 640 39.36 -29.47 29.50
CA ALA A 640 38.46 -28.33 29.17
C ALA A 640 39.08 -26.97 29.54
N ARG A 641 40.01 -26.91 30.50
CA ARG A 641 40.67 -25.64 30.87
C ARG A 641 41.92 -25.31 30.03
N ARG A 642 42.45 -26.24 29.24
CA ARG A 642 43.63 -26.00 28.40
C ARG A 642 43.34 -25.45 27.02
N ASN A 643 42.08 -25.54 26.54
CA ASN A 643 41.68 -25.03 25.23
C ASN A 643 41.11 -23.59 25.28
N PHE A 644 41.07 -22.97 26.48
CA PHE A 644 40.58 -21.60 26.63
C PHE A 644 41.66 -20.54 26.87
N ALA A 645 42.93 -20.92 26.80
CA ALA A 645 44.07 -20.04 27.12
C ALA A 645 44.98 -19.73 25.92
N VAL A 646 44.49 -19.91 24.66
CA VAL A 646 45.24 -19.49 23.46
C VAL A 646 44.30 -18.71 22.58
N GLY A 647 44.23 -17.40 22.78
CA GLY A 647 43.44 -16.51 21.92
C GLY A 647 43.10 -15.15 22.56
N ALA A 648 44.08 -14.53 23.20
CA ALA A 648 43.99 -13.11 23.53
C ALA A 648 45.42 -12.53 23.50
N GLU A 649 45.70 -11.83 22.42
CA GLU A 649 46.54 -10.62 22.32
C GLU A 649 46.93 -10.35 20.84
N PRO A 650 47.08 -9.07 20.44
CA PRO A 650 46.51 -7.82 20.91
C PRO A 650 45.51 -7.22 19.89
#